data_ee886b8ba64a388f1543eb9aec2e2bf0
#
_entry.id   ee886b8ba64a388f1543eb9aec2e2bf0
#
_cell.length_a   1.000
_cell.length_b   1.000
_cell.length_c   1.000
_cell.angle_alpha   90.00
_cell.angle_beta   90.00
_cell.angle_gamma   90.00
#
_symmetry.space_group_name_H-M   'P 1'
#
loop_
_entity.id
_entity.type
_entity.pdbx_description
1 polymer ?
#
loop_
_entity_poly.entity_id
_entity_poly.type
_entity_poly.pdbx_seq_one_letter_code
_entity_poly.pdbx_strand_id
1 'polypeptide(L)'
;MRLTRFGSALLVSSLLGGVSGISSAATFTVTNINDSGAGSLRQAITDANAAGGADTIEFNIVGSGVHTIVPASALPQITGPTTIDGYTQPGAVANTNGPELGTNAQLMIEIDGTNTGGLLTNAILFFDANADGSTVRGLVLNRAGNAAANPISSAIRIAGTDGVVIEGNFIGTNPAGNAALGNTFAGILLNLGPTNCTIGGTTPAARNLISGNDSYGISFGEDGGLGGTGHLVAGNLIGTDASGGNPLPNAQAGIDVRTTTVNLTIGGTTAAHRNVVSGNLIYGIRFRTGALGTGNVALGNYVGTNPAGDAPVPNGNYGISVESSASTLVGGTAEGAGNLASGNNLVGINVFNGVDAIVYGNLVGTDATGTFAIANGLDGIVVGTHGATIGGIDPGQGNTVAYNLGSGIEVQGLTNALNGNTIRGNSIYANGGIGIDLGGDGVTPNDPLDVDGGPNSRQNYPIVLSAVPTAPSGTHVEGALDSAASTNYTLDFYANPPCEGRPQDFTEGLLYLGSMDVATDGTGHTAFSADLGFTIEVGQPVTVTATDPNGHTSELSPRIIFSISPVFGPPAGGSLFAIFGTSFEDGATVTVGGLPATDVTVTSSTQISARTPALPAGTLANVVVTNPGPNGVTGTLSSGYVANFNDVPQNNTFHPFVTTLVRNGITAGIGGGNYGVGNPTLRQQMAVFLLKGKYGICYVPPPCTGVFSDVPCTPGSGFGDWIEELAAQGITGGCGTGIYCPLNPVRRDQMAVFLLKAKHGSTYVPPACDGDFADVACPSQFADWIEQLAEEGITTGCGGGNYCPLNPNTRGQMAVFIVKTFNLQ
;
A
#
# COMPACT_ATOMS: atom_id res chain seq x y z
N MET A 1 22.07 84.62 -11.74
CA MET A 1 23.03 85.65 -11.35
C MET A 1 24.15 84.98 -10.53
N ARG A 2 25.39 85.15 -11.05
CA ARG A 2 26.71 84.88 -10.48
C ARG A 2 27.09 83.44 -10.05
N LEU A 3 27.96 82.90 -10.88
CA LEU A 3 29.07 81.98 -10.69
C LEU A 3 29.95 82.30 -9.49
N THR A 4 30.52 81.33 -8.80
CA THR A 4 31.89 81.31 -8.39
C THR A 4 32.48 79.92 -8.40
N ARG A 5 33.59 79.70 -9.12
CA ARG A 5 34.46 78.54 -9.19
C ARG A 5 35.38 78.45 -7.99
N PHE A 6 35.72 77.28 -7.51
CA PHE A 6 37.03 76.89 -6.89
C PHE A 6 37.15 75.38 -7.11
N GLY A 7 38.13 74.90 -7.80
CA GLY A 7 39.49 74.81 -7.61
C GLY A 7 39.83 73.32 -7.39
N SER A 8 40.33 72.61 -8.47
CA SER A 8 40.71 71.19 -8.45
C SER A 8 41.95 70.97 -7.59
N ALA A 9 41.97 69.95 -6.71
CA ALA A 9 43.17 69.28 -6.25
C ALA A 9 43.01 67.78 -6.59
N LEU A 10 43.87 67.34 -7.52
CA LEU A 10 44.00 65.95 -7.95
C LEU A 10 44.79 65.18 -6.87
N LEU A 11 44.12 64.32 -6.05
CA LEU A 11 44.84 63.35 -5.26
C LEU A 11 44.88 62.03 -6.06
N VAL A 12 46.01 61.64 -6.56
CA VAL A 12 46.34 60.33 -7.14
C VAL A 12 46.51 59.39 -5.95
N SER A 13 45.42 58.64 -5.56
CA SER A 13 45.58 57.46 -4.74
C SER A 13 45.82 56.26 -5.64
N SER A 14 46.99 55.66 -5.53
CA SER A 14 47.36 54.39 -6.13
C SER A 14 46.43 53.28 -5.61
N LEU A 15 45.43 52.86 -6.43
CA LEU A 15 44.72 51.59 -6.23
C LEU A 15 45.73 50.46 -6.50
N LEU A 16 46.27 49.87 -5.45
CA LEU A 16 46.72 48.46 -5.53
C LEU A 16 45.45 47.60 -5.69
N GLY A 17 45.12 47.30 -6.92
CA GLY A 17 44.17 46.25 -7.23
C GLY A 17 44.74 44.95 -6.70
N GLY A 18 44.21 44.45 -5.59
CA GLY A 18 44.39 43.06 -5.24
C GLY A 18 43.80 42.22 -6.36
N VAL A 19 44.66 41.56 -7.11
CA VAL A 19 44.29 40.46 -8.01
C VAL A 19 43.74 39.39 -7.08
N SER A 20 42.41 39.30 -6.97
CA SER A 20 41.76 38.11 -6.42
C SER A 20 42.22 36.97 -7.32
N GLY A 21 43.19 36.20 -6.86
CA GLY A 21 43.64 35.00 -7.56
C GLY A 21 42.38 34.15 -7.79
N ILE A 22 42.11 33.82 -9.04
CA ILE A 22 41.13 32.79 -9.37
C ILE A 22 41.65 31.54 -8.69
N SER A 23 41.03 31.15 -7.59
CA SER A 23 41.31 29.88 -6.88
C SER A 23 41.00 28.75 -7.85
N SER A 24 42.04 27.99 -8.23
CA SER A 24 41.91 26.88 -9.18
C SER A 24 41.46 25.62 -8.43
N ALA A 25 40.47 24.90 -8.95
CA ALA A 25 40.12 23.57 -8.46
C ALA A 25 41.38 22.67 -8.35
N ALA A 26 41.56 22.01 -7.24
CA ALA A 26 42.66 21.10 -6.96
C ALA A 26 42.15 19.67 -6.73
N THR A 27 43.03 18.69 -6.96
CA THR A 27 42.75 17.27 -6.70
C THR A 27 43.70 16.76 -5.62
N PHE A 28 43.10 16.14 -4.57
CA PHE A 28 43.82 15.54 -3.45
C PHE A 28 43.56 14.05 -3.43
N THR A 29 44.63 13.25 -3.60
CA THR A 29 44.51 11.80 -3.69
C THR A 29 44.78 11.13 -2.34
N VAL A 30 43.79 10.40 -1.83
CA VAL A 30 43.92 9.52 -0.65
C VAL A 30 44.63 8.24 -1.09
N THR A 31 45.78 7.92 -0.49
CA THR A 31 46.62 6.79 -0.92
C THR A 31 46.82 5.73 0.18
N ASN A 32 46.31 5.97 1.38
CA ASN A 32 46.40 5.02 2.48
C ASN A 32 45.19 5.16 3.46
N ILE A 33 45.02 4.16 4.32
CA ILE A 33 43.93 4.08 5.31
C ILE A 33 44.27 4.71 6.67
N ASN A 34 45.41 5.38 6.81
CA ASN A 34 45.82 5.95 8.07
C ASN A 34 44.88 7.07 8.52
N ASP A 35 44.74 7.25 9.85
CA ASP A 35 43.93 8.33 10.40
C ASP A 35 44.46 9.72 10.03
N SER A 36 45.80 9.90 9.98
CA SER A 36 46.44 11.21 9.76
C SER A 36 47.72 11.08 9.01
N GLY A 37 48.28 12.25 8.53
CA GLY A 37 49.51 12.36 7.79
C GLY A 37 49.30 12.31 6.29
N ALA A 38 50.42 12.40 5.53
CA ALA A 38 50.38 12.47 4.08
C ALA A 38 49.62 11.29 3.44
N GLY A 39 48.73 11.60 2.52
CA GLY A 39 47.92 10.62 1.80
C GLY A 39 46.73 10.06 2.61
N SER A 40 46.44 10.52 3.83
CA SER A 40 45.23 10.15 4.59
C SER A 40 44.02 10.99 4.17
N LEU A 41 42.80 10.49 4.38
CA LEU A 41 41.57 11.25 4.12
C LEU A 41 41.49 12.54 4.96
N ARG A 42 41.91 12.52 6.22
CA ARG A 42 41.96 13.71 7.08
C ARG A 42 42.85 14.79 6.48
N GLN A 43 44.04 14.42 5.96
CA GLN A 43 44.95 15.38 5.32
C GLN A 43 44.33 15.94 4.02
N ALA A 44 43.72 15.08 3.19
CA ALA A 44 43.06 15.51 1.96
C ALA A 44 41.91 16.52 2.22
N ILE A 45 41.07 16.30 3.26
CA ILE A 45 40.03 17.28 3.65
C ILE A 45 40.66 18.58 4.14
N THR A 46 41.74 18.50 4.94
CA THR A 46 42.44 19.68 5.44
C THR A 46 43.04 20.51 4.28
N ASP A 47 43.64 19.84 3.32
CA ASP A 47 44.28 20.50 2.15
C ASP A 47 43.23 21.11 1.21
N ALA A 48 42.09 20.42 0.97
CA ALA A 48 40.96 20.94 0.21
C ALA A 48 40.37 22.19 0.88
N ASN A 49 40.11 22.15 2.20
CA ASN A 49 39.65 23.33 2.95
C ASN A 49 40.61 24.53 2.86
N ALA A 50 41.91 24.30 2.65
CA ALA A 50 42.93 25.35 2.57
C ALA A 50 43.15 25.87 1.14
N ALA A 51 42.80 25.07 0.11
CA ALA A 51 43.10 25.39 -1.28
C ALA A 51 42.18 26.45 -1.86
N GLY A 52 40.90 26.40 -1.61
CA GLY A 52 39.85 27.24 -2.17
C GLY A 52 39.60 26.93 -3.66
N GLY A 53 38.31 27.03 -4.02
CA GLY A 53 37.79 26.58 -5.32
C GLY A 53 36.95 25.34 -5.13
N ALA A 54 36.52 24.72 -6.23
CA ALA A 54 35.78 23.46 -6.20
C ALA A 54 36.74 22.28 -6.27
N ASP A 55 37.18 21.77 -5.14
CA ASP A 55 38.23 20.76 -5.03
C ASP A 55 37.69 19.34 -5.13
N THR A 56 38.57 18.38 -5.49
CA THR A 56 38.22 16.96 -5.57
C THR A 56 39.12 16.13 -4.66
N ILE A 57 38.53 15.25 -3.86
CA ILE A 57 39.20 14.21 -3.09
C ILE A 57 38.95 12.87 -3.79
N GLU A 58 40.03 12.29 -4.33
CA GLU A 58 40.05 11.00 -5.02
C GLU A 58 40.72 9.93 -4.18
N PHE A 59 40.46 8.65 -4.49
CA PHE A 59 41.08 7.51 -3.80
C PHE A 59 41.89 6.65 -4.76
N ASN A 60 43.12 6.33 -4.37
CA ASN A 60 44.00 5.39 -5.05
C ASN A 60 44.85 4.63 -4.02
N ILE A 61 44.17 3.90 -3.13
CA ILE A 61 44.78 3.09 -2.08
C ILE A 61 45.21 1.78 -2.68
N VAL A 62 46.49 1.41 -2.46
CA VAL A 62 47.07 0.19 -3.02
C VAL A 62 46.53 -1.06 -2.32
N GLY A 63 46.15 -2.06 -3.11
CA GLY A 63 45.61 -3.35 -2.64
C GLY A 63 44.33 -3.71 -3.36
N SER A 64 43.86 -4.92 -3.14
CA SER A 64 42.57 -5.43 -3.67
C SER A 64 41.51 -5.49 -2.57
N GLY A 65 40.24 -5.33 -2.95
CA GLY A 65 39.10 -5.39 -2.03
C GLY A 65 38.79 -4.05 -1.39
N VAL A 66 37.91 -4.08 -0.39
CA VAL A 66 37.45 -2.90 0.32
C VAL A 66 38.53 -2.35 1.25
N HIS A 67 38.77 -1.06 1.20
CA HIS A 67 39.69 -0.33 2.07
C HIS A 67 38.90 0.39 3.15
N THR A 68 39.06 -0.06 4.42
CA THR A 68 38.34 0.53 5.55
C THR A 68 39.23 1.60 6.21
N ILE A 69 38.77 2.84 6.20
CA ILE A 69 39.38 3.98 6.91
C ILE A 69 38.64 4.10 8.25
N VAL A 70 39.41 4.04 9.37
CA VAL A 70 38.88 4.17 10.74
C VAL A 70 39.45 5.44 11.38
N PRO A 71 38.81 6.60 11.26
CA PRO A 71 39.28 7.83 11.89
C PRO A 71 39.31 7.67 13.42
N ALA A 72 40.40 8.07 14.04
CA ALA A 72 40.58 8.02 15.51
C ALA A 72 39.77 9.11 16.25
N SER A 73 39.28 10.11 15.53
CA SER A 73 38.47 11.23 16.01
C SER A 73 37.66 11.81 14.85
N ALA A 74 36.73 12.74 15.12
CA ALA A 74 35.99 13.45 14.07
C ALA A 74 36.93 13.97 12.95
N LEU A 75 36.51 13.79 11.71
CA LEU A 75 37.20 14.37 10.56
C LEU A 75 37.03 15.90 10.55
N PRO A 76 37.90 16.67 9.87
CA PRO A 76 37.69 18.11 9.71
C PRO A 76 36.33 18.36 9.00
N GLN A 77 35.63 19.42 9.40
CA GLN A 77 34.45 19.89 8.66
C GLN A 77 34.89 20.30 7.25
N ILE A 78 34.02 20.03 6.27
CA ILE A 78 34.18 20.48 4.90
C ILE A 78 33.67 21.92 4.84
N THR A 79 34.58 22.87 4.56
CA THR A 79 34.34 24.30 4.65
C THR A 79 34.49 25.02 3.30
N GLY A 80 34.50 24.27 2.20
CA GLY A 80 34.55 24.77 0.82
C GLY A 80 33.94 23.75 -0.14
N PRO A 81 33.61 24.16 -1.37
CA PRO A 81 33.03 23.24 -2.37
C PRO A 81 33.97 22.05 -2.62
N THR A 82 33.54 20.85 -2.29
CA THR A 82 34.38 19.65 -2.33
C THR A 82 33.62 18.46 -2.88
N THR A 83 34.16 17.79 -3.89
CA THR A 83 33.72 16.48 -4.36
C THR A 83 34.53 15.37 -3.70
N ILE A 84 33.90 14.47 -2.96
CA ILE A 84 34.54 13.28 -2.40
C ILE A 84 34.06 12.07 -3.22
N ASP A 85 34.99 11.51 -4.02
CA ASP A 85 34.67 10.51 -5.05
C ASP A 85 35.32 9.15 -4.79
N GLY A 86 34.58 8.26 -4.13
CA GLY A 86 34.99 6.88 -3.87
C GLY A 86 35.04 6.00 -5.12
N TYR A 87 34.38 6.39 -6.22
CA TYR A 87 34.41 5.62 -7.47
C TYR A 87 35.77 5.72 -8.18
N THR A 88 36.64 6.65 -7.79
CA THR A 88 38.03 6.74 -8.32
C THR A 88 38.92 5.62 -7.79
N GLN A 89 38.55 4.96 -6.68
CA GLN A 89 39.29 3.80 -6.18
C GLN A 89 39.24 2.65 -7.19
N PRO A 90 40.40 2.07 -7.59
CA PRO A 90 40.42 0.91 -8.47
C PRO A 90 39.55 -0.25 -7.97
N GLY A 91 38.69 -0.76 -8.86
CA GLY A 91 37.75 -1.84 -8.54
C GLY A 91 36.35 -1.38 -8.13
N ALA A 92 36.15 -0.06 -7.89
CA ALA A 92 34.81 0.47 -7.63
C ALA A 92 33.96 0.48 -8.91
N VAL A 93 32.67 0.12 -8.78
CA VAL A 93 31.69 0.09 -9.89
C VAL A 93 30.40 0.76 -9.45
N ALA A 94 29.96 1.76 -10.18
CA ALA A 94 28.68 2.39 -9.93
C ALA A 94 27.50 1.49 -10.30
N ASN A 95 26.34 1.70 -9.67
CA ASN A 95 25.12 0.98 -10.00
C ASN A 95 24.70 1.22 -11.47
N THR A 96 24.28 0.13 -12.13
CA THR A 96 23.75 0.14 -13.50
C THR A 96 22.32 -0.39 -13.60
N ASN A 97 21.77 -0.90 -12.49
CA ASN A 97 20.40 -1.44 -12.44
C ASN A 97 19.36 -0.35 -12.62
N GLY A 98 18.29 -0.66 -13.34
CA GLY A 98 17.10 0.18 -13.48
C GLY A 98 16.31 0.34 -12.17
N PRO A 99 15.26 1.18 -12.19
CA PRO A 99 14.48 1.51 -11.00
C PRO A 99 13.67 0.33 -10.42
N GLU A 100 13.40 -0.71 -11.20
CA GLU A 100 12.68 -1.92 -10.77
C GLU A 100 13.56 -2.96 -10.07
N LEU A 101 14.86 -2.71 -9.99
CA LEU A 101 15.82 -3.62 -9.39
C LEU A 101 16.52 -2.96 -8.20
N GLY A 102 17.19 -3.77 -7.38
CA GLY A 102 18.10 -3.30 -6.35
C GLY A 102 19.34 -2.63 -6.91
N THR A 103 20.38 -2.46 -6.12
CA THR A 103 21.67 -1.90 -6.57
C THR A 103 22.70 -3.02 -6.79
N ASN A 104 23.49 -2.89 -7.87
CA ASN A 104 24.64 -3.75 -8.16
C ASN A 104 25.97 -3.00 -7.99
N ALA A 105 25.98 -1.85 -7.31
CA ALA A 105 27.19 -1.08 -7.05
C ALA A 105 28.22 -1.90 -6.25
N GLN A 106 29.51 -1.71 -6.57
CA GLN A 106 30.63 -2.26 -5.82
C GLN A 106 31.46 -1.10 -5.27
N LEU A 107 31.35 -0.86 -3.97
CA LEU A 107 32.03 0.24 -3.30
C LEU A 107 33.29 -0.27 -2.61
N MET A 108 34.41 0.40 -2.85
CA MET A 108 35.72 -0.04 -2.41
C MET A 108 36.31 0.79 -1.25
N ILE A 109 35.65 1.89 -0.87
CA ILE A 109 36.05 2.74 0.25
C ILE A 109 34.97 2.70 1.32
N GLU A 110 35.31 2.17 2.48
CA GLU A 110 34.49 2.18 3.70
C GLU A 110 35.10 3.18 4.71
N ILE A 111 34.26 4.04 5.28
CA ILE A 111 34.63 4.93 6.39
C ILE A 111 33.85 4.47 7.62
N ASP A 112 34.56 3.84 8.55
CA ASP A 112 34.04 3.37 9.83
C ASP A 112 34.08 4.51 10.84
N GLY A 113 32.91 5.05 11.16
CA GLY A 113 32.76 6.19 12.07
C GLY A 113 32.76 5.89 13.56
N THR A 114 33.16 4.68 14.01
CA THR A 114 33.07 4.27 15.40
C THR A 114 33.65 5.29 16.39
N ASN A 115 34.68 6.02 16.01
CA ASN A 115 35.38 7.01 16.86
C ASN A 115 35.09 8.47 16.49
N THR A 116 34.16 8.73 15.56
CA THR A 116 33.89 10.09 15.03
C THR A 116 32.91 10.91 15.87
N GLY A 117 32.36 10.34 16.94
CA GLY A 117 31.44 11.04 17.85
C GLY A 117 32.11 12.14 18.67
N GLY A 118 31.50 13.34 18.70
CA GLY A 118 31.96 14.49 19.49
C GLY A 118 30.83 15.51 19.66
N LEU A 119 30.87 16.34 20.73
CA LEU A 119 29.81 17.29 21.06
C LEU A 119 29.54 18.37 20.00
N LEU A 120 30.43 18.59 19.05
CA LEU A 120 30.32 19.68 18.06
C LEU A 120 30.29 19.22 16.60
N THR A 121 30.63 17.94 16.32
CA THR A 121 30.81 17.45 14.94
C THR A 121 30.14 16.10 14.71
N ASN A 122 28.97 15.89 15.18
CA ASN A 122 28.19 14.65 15.23
C ASN A 122 27.97 13.98 13.85
N ALA A 123 29.05 13.78 13.05
CA ALA A 123 28.98 13.09 11.76
C ALA A 123 30.36 12.54 11.34
N ILE A 124 30.36 11.55 10.43
CA ILE A 124 31.58 11.13 9.72
C ILE A 124 32.02 12.24 8.77
N LEU A 125 31.08 12.72 7.92
CA LEU A 125 31.29 13.86 7.01
C LEU A 125 30.36 14.99 7.40
N PHE A 126 30.91 16.17 7.67
CA PHE A 126 30.16 17.36 8.03
C PHE A 126 30.41 18.50 7.05
N PHE A 127 29.36 18.91 6.31
CA PHE A 127 29.36 20.05 5.41
C PHE A 127 28.80 21.28 6.14
N ASP A 128 29.63 22.30 6.31
CA ASP A 128 29.25 23.57 6.92
C ASP A 128 28.69 24.59 5.91
N ALA A 129 28.36 25.77 6.37
CA ALA A 129 27.68 26.81 5.60
C ALA A 129 28.48 27.35 4.39
N ASN A 130 29.73 26.95 4.17
CA ASN A 130 30.54 27.39 3.04
C ASN A 130 30.81 26.24 2.03
N ALA A 131 30.27 25.06 2.28
CA ALA A 131 30.51 23.87 1.45
C ALA A 131 29.54 23.77 0.25
N ASP A 132 29.10 24.91 -0.30
CA ASP A 132 28.09 24.98 -1.36
C ASP A 132 28.49 24.16 -2.58
N GLY A 133 27.54 23.40 -3.14
CA GLY A 133 27.74 22.57 -4.33
C GLY A 133 28.63 21.35 -4.13
N SER A 134 28.93 20.96 -2.90
CA SER A 134 29.74 19.78 -2.62
C SER A 134 29.02 18.49 -3.05
N THR A 135 29.80 17.44 -3.35
CA THR A 135 29.28 16.13 -3.75
C THR A 135 29.95 15.01 -2.96
N VAL A 136 29.18 14.01 -2.52
CA VAL A 136 29.68 12.76 -1.93
C VAL A 136 29.16 11.58 -2.73
N ARG A 137 30.08 10.74 -3.22
CA ARG A 137 29.68 9.56 -3.97
C ARG A 137 30.64 8.37 -3.84
N GLY A 138 30.09 7.16 -4.00
CA GLY A 138 30.87 5.94 -4.10
C GLY A 138 31.46 5.46 -2.78
N LEU A 139 30.91 5.84 -1.61
CA LEU A 139 31.42 5.53 -0.29
C LEU A 139 30.48 4.63 0.49
N VAL A 140 31.04 3.77 1.36
CA VAL A 140 30.33 3.11 2.44
C VAL A 140 30.57 3.89 3.72
N LEU A 141 29.48 4.37 4.38
CA LEU A 141 29.52 5.23 5.56
C LEU A 141 28.71 4.58 6.69
N ASN A 142 29.37 4.12 7.72
CA ASN A 142 28.71 3.38 8.78
C ASN A 142 29.30 3.61 10.18
N ARG A 143 28.62 3.12 11.24
CA ARG A 143 29.04 3.15 12.64
C ARG A 143 29.36 4.55 13.18
N ALA A 144 28.76 5.63 12.61
CA ALA A 144 28.96 6.97 13.16
C ALA A 144 28.55 7.06 14.61
N GLY A 145 29.47 7.50 15.47
CA GLY A 145 29.27 7.72 16.89
C GLY A 145 29.45 6.48 17.76
N ASN A 146 29.86 6.74 19.01
CA ASN A 146 29.96 5.73 20.05
C ASN A 146 28.73 5.87 20.98
N ALA A 147 27.88 4.84 21.02
CA ALA A 147 26.64 4.80 21.81
C ALA A 147 26.83 5.18 23.31
N ALA A 148 28.05 5.07 23.86
CA ALA A 148 28.33 5.39 25.25
C ALA A 148 28.69 6.87 25.52
N ALA A 149 29.17 7.62 24.49
CA ALA A 149 29.68 8.99 24.63
C ALA A 149 28.83 10.05 23.95
N ASN A 150 28.13 9.74 22.85
CA ASN A 150 27.22 10.65 22.16
C ASN A 150 26.24 9.88 21.27
N PRO A 151 24.96 9.78 21.70
CA PRO A 151 23.95 8.98 21.01
C PRO A 151 23.41 9.63 19.72
N ILE A 152 23.89 10.80 19.29
CA ILE A 152 23.36 11.55 18.15
C ILE A 152 24.47 11.78 17.12
N SER A 153 24.79 10.77 16.34
CA SER A 153 25.76 10.89 15.23
C SER A 153 25.19 10.38 13.93
N SER A 154 25.34 11.14 12.85
CA SER A 154 24.92 10.76 11.49
C SER A 154 26.13 10.38 10.64
N ALA A 155 25.94 9.63 9.56
CA ALA A 155 27.03 9.41 8.61
C ALA A 155 27.38 10.72 7.88
N ILE A 156 26.36 11.44 7.41
CA ILE A 156 26.52 12.73 6.75
C ILE A 156 25.65 13.77 7.44
N ARG A 157 26.24 14.95 7.72
CA ARG A 157 25.52 16.13 8.22
C ARG A 157 25.73 17.30 7.24
N ILE A 158 24.62 17.94 6.87
CA ILE A 158 24.60 19.12 6.00
C ILE A 158 23.99 20.27 6.80
N ALA A 159 24.75 21.36 7.00
CA ALA A 159 24.33 22.44 7.90
C ALA A 159 24.51 23.81 7.25
N GLY A 160 23.40 24.46 6.90
CA GLY A 160 23.36 25.84 6.43
C GLY A 160 24.04 26.10 5.08
N THR A 161 24.24 25.09 4.25
CA THR A 161 24.92 25.13 2.94
C THR A 161 23.92 24.93 1.80
N ASP A 162 24.26 25.30 0.58
CA ASP A 162 23.44 25.21 -0.62
C ASP A 162 23.93 24.13 -1.60
N GLY A 163 23.00 23.40 -2.23
CA GLY A 163 23.26 22.58 -3.41
C GLY A 163 24.11 21.33 -3.18
N VAL A 164 24.21 20.78 -1.96
CA VAL A 164 24.98 19.55 -1.70
C VAL A 164 24.31 18.34 -2.35
N VAL A 165 25.12 17.48 -3.02
CA VAL A 165 24.67 16.25 -3.69
C VAL A 165 25.23 15.02 -2.98
N ILE A 166 24.36 14.09 -2.59
CA ILE A 166 24.71 12.81 -1.98
C ILE A 166 24.21 11.69 -2.89
N GLU A 167 25.11 11.01 -3.61
CA GLU A 167 24.72 10.04 -4.63
C GLU A 167 25.58 8.77 -4.63
N GLY A 168 24.99 7.60 -4.90
CA GLY A 168 25.70 6.34 -5.12
C GLY A 168 26.45 5.80 -3.90
N ASN A 169 26.01 6.09 -2.67
CA ASN A 169 26.64 5.65 -1.42
C ASN A 169 25.85 4.54 -0.74
N PHE A 170 26.53 3.76 0.10
CA PHE A 170 25.91 2.85 1.06
C PHE A 170 26.06 3.44 2.46
N ILE A 171 24.93 3.70 3.15
CA ILE A 171 24.90 4.47 4.40
C ILE A 171 24.17 3.67 5.49
N GLY A 172 24.93 3.25 6.51
CA GLY A 172 24.44 2.42 7.62
C GLY A 172 24.55 0.91 7.37
N THR A 173 25.14 0.49 6.26
CA THR A 173 25.32 -0.92 5.92
C THR A 173 26.80 -1.31 5.80
N ASN A 174 27.05 -2.61 5.70
CA ASN A 174 28.33 -3.14 5.27
C ASN A 174 28.57 -2.88 3.75
N PRO A 175 29.81 -3.07 3.23
CA PRO A 175 30.10 -2.89 1.82
C PRO A 175 29.32 -3.77 0.84
N ALA A 176 28.76 -4.89 1.30
CA ALA A 176 27.90 -5.75 0.50
C ALA A 176 26.43 -5.27 0.47
N GLY A 177 26.07 -4.28 1.32
CA GLY A 177 24.71 -3.74 1.41
C GLY A 177 23.65 -4.72 1.98
N ASN A 178 24.06 -5.75 2.72
CA ASN A 178 23.18 -6.81 3.21
C ASN A 178 23.19 -7.03 4.72
N ALA A 179 23.95 -6.22 5.46
CA ALA A 179 24.00 -6.26 6.92
C ALA A 179 24.04 -4.85 7.49
N ALA A 180 23.30 -4.62 8.57
CA ALA A 180 23.26 -3.34 9.26
C ALA A 180 24.55 -3.07 10.03
N LEU A 181 25.09 -1.88 9.86
CA LEU A 181 26.21 -1.30 10.61
C LEU A 181 25.85 0.15 10.91
N GLY A 182 24.81 0.33 11.73
CA GLY A 182 24.08 1.58 11.94
C GLY A 182 24.91 2.78 12.35
N ASN A 183 24.48 3.94 11.91
CA ASN A 183 24.86 5.23 12.47
C ASN A 183 23.90 5.54 13.61
N THR A 184 24.39 6.07 14.74
CA THR A 184 23.63 6.12 16.01
C THR A 184 22.41 7.06 15.98
N PHE A 185 22.28 7.94 14.98
CA PHE A 185 21.11 8.78 14.78
C PHE A 185 20.51 8.62 13.39
N ALA A 186 21.10 9.23 12.36
CA ALA A 186 20.60 9.19 11.00
C ALA A 186 21.70 8.80 9.99
N GLY A 187 21.30 8.23 8.87
CA GLY A 187 22.20 8.12 7.73
C GLY A 187 22.59 9.50 7.24
N ILE A 188 21.61 10.35 6.95
CA ILE A 188 21.83 11.74 6.48
C ILE A 188 20.99 12.69 7.34
N LEU A 189 21.61 13.74 7.87
CA LEU A 189 20.97 14.80 8.63
C LEU A 189 21.14 16.14 7.92
N LEU A 190 20.02 16.81 7.62
CA LEU A 190 19.98 18.19 7.14
C LEU A 190 19.46 19.08 8.26
N ASN A 191 20.28 20.06 8.71
CA ASN A 191 19.87 20.98 9.75
C ASN A 191 20.50 22.37 9.58
N LEU A 192 20.09 23.33 10.39
CA LEU A 192 20.51 24.73 10.31
C LEU A 192 20.17 25.43 8.98
N GLY A 193 19.15 24.94 8.27
CA GLY A 193 18.57 25.59 7.10
C GLY A 193 19.38 25.46 5.79
N PRO A 194 19.85 24.26 5.42
CA PRO A 194 20.46 24.06 4.11
C PRO A 194 19.41 24.27 3.00
N THR A 195 19.89 24.51 1.76
CA THR A 195 19.00 24.76 0.63
C THR A 195 19.38 23.89 -0.58
N ASN A 196 18.40 23.56 -1.41
CA ASN A 196 18.57 22.95 -2.74
C ASN A 196 19.45 21.66 -2.77
N CYS A 197 19.53 20.94 -1.67
CA CYS A 197 20.32 19.70 -1.60
C CYS A 197 19.60 18.56 -2.33
N THR A 198 20.38 17.66 -2.96
CA THR A 198 19.89 16.48 -3.65
C THR A 198 20.42 15.20 -2.99
N ILE A 199 19.54 14.29 -2.60
CA ILE A 199 19.89 12.97 -2.08
C ILE A 199 19.45 11.92 -3.10
N GLY A 200 20.42 11.26 -3.75
CA GLY A 200 20.21 10.39 -4.88
C GLY A 200 20.21 11.14 -6.20
N GLY A 201 19.28 10.79 -7.08
CA GLY A 201 19.14 11.38 -8.40
C GLY A 201 18.43 10.44 -9.37
N THR A 202 18.37 10.83 -10.64
CA THR A 202 17.59 10.11 -11.66
C THR A 202 18.42 9.14 -12.50
N THR A 203 19.71 9.04 -12.27
CA THR A 203 20.57 8.05 -12.95
C THR A 203 20.75 6.82 -12.06
N PRO A 204 20.91 5.61 -12.64
CA PRO A 204 21.21 4.43 -11.85
C PRO A 204 22.41 4.61 -10.90
N ALA A 205 23.46 5.29 -11.36
CA ALA A 205 24.68 5.53 -10.58
C ALA A 205 24.47 6.43 -9.35
N ALA A 206 23.44 7.28 -9.37
CA ALA A 206 23.12 8.19 -8.27
C ALA A 206 22.38 7.50 -7.10
N ARG A 207 21.91 6.27 -7.27
CA ARG A 207 21.14 5.53 -6.25
C ARG A 207 21.93 5.29 -4.98
N ASN A 208 21.50 5.86 -3.85
CA ASN A 208 22.02 5.48 -2.54
C ASN A 208 21.26 4.27 -1.98
N LEU A 209 21.95 3.49 -1.14
CA LEU A 209 21.38 2.54 -0.19
C LEU A 209 21.50 3.16 1.21
N ILE A 210 20.35 3.46 1.87
CA ILE A 210 20.33 4.14 3.17
C ILE A 210 19.54 3.28 4.16
N SER A 211 20.22 2.40 4.87
CA SER A 211 19.58 1.32 5.62
C SER A 211 20.36 0.95 6.86
N GLY A 212 19.69 0.35 7.84
CA GLY A 212 20.33 -0.17 9.05
C GLY A 212 20.73 0.89 10.07
N ASN A 213 20.29 2.16 9.95
CA ASN A 213 20.62 3.22 10.90
C ASN A 213 19.76 3.13 12.17
N ASP A 214 20.32 3.53 13.32
CA ASP A 214 19.71 3.33 14.64
C ASP A 214 18.49 4.24 14.93
N SER A 215 18.19 5.20 14.04
CA SER A 215 16.96 5.99 14.09
C SER A 215 16.39 6.24 12.69
N TYR A 216 16.96 7.13 11.90
CA TYR A 216 16.41 7.58 10.63
C TYR A 216 17.35 7.27 9.47
N GLY A 217 16.79 6.95 8.31
CA GLY A 217 17.55 6.92 7.06
C GLY A 217 17.97 8.34 6.69
N ILE A 218 17.00 9.23 6.49
CA ILE A 218 17.19 10.65 6.20
C ILE A 218 16.36 11.46 7.20
N SER A 219 16.95 12.47 7.85
CA SER A 219 16.25 13.39 8.73
C SER A 219 16.42 14.84 8.27
N PHE A 220 15.30 15.53 8.08
CA PHE A 220 15.24 16.97 7.81
C PHE A 220 14.92 17.70 9.12
N GLY A 221 15.92 18.33 9.71
CA GLY A 221 15.85 18.98 11.02
C GLY A 221 16.08 18.03 12.20
N GLU A 222 16.46 18.61 13.30
CA GLU A 222 16.42 18.04 14.65
C GLU A 222 15.31 18.73 15.44
N ASP A 223 15.04 18.30 16.67
CA ASP A 223 14.05 18.99 17.51
C ASP A 223 14.48 20.45 17.72
N GLY A 224 13.71 21.38 17.12
CA GLY A 224 13.98 22.82 17.12
C GLY A 224 14.97 23.32 16.02
N GLY A 225 15.51 22.45 15.17
CA GLY A 225 16.40 22.83 14.06
C GLY A 225 15.64 23.06 12.73
N LEU A 226 16.24 23.89 11.85
CA LEU A 226 15.66 24.18 10.53
C LEU A 226 16.07 23.09 9.54
N GLY A 227 15.10 22.40 8.92
CA GLY A 227 15.36 21.37 7.89
C GLY A 227 15.70 21.94 6.53
N GLY A 228 15.50 23.24 6.29
CA GLY A 228 15.85 23.92 5.05
C GLY A 228 14.74 23.94 3.99
N THR A 229 15.15 24.25 2.74
CA THR A 229 14.16 24.42 1.66
C THR A 229 14.67 23.96 0.29
N GLY A 230 13.73 23.53 -0.57
CA GLY A 230 14.03 23.23 -1.99
C GLY A 230 14.78 21.91 -2.22
N HIS A 231 14.73 20.98 -1.30
CA HIS A 231 15.46 19.71 -1.42
C HIS A 231 14.76 18.70 -2.33
N LEU A 232 15.56 17.80 -2.90
CA LEU A 232 15.13 16.65 -3.69
C LEU A 232 15.67 15.35 -3.08
N VAL A 233 14.80 14.39 -2.83
CA VAL A 233 15.16 13.00 -2.49
C VAL A 233 14.61 12.09 -3.58
N ALA A 234 15.49 11.50 -4.41
CA ALA A 234 15.05 10.73 -5.57
C ALA A 234 15.95 9.52 -5.85
N GLY A 235 15.34 8.42 -6.30
CA GLY A 235 16.04 7.25 -6.83
C GLY A 235 16.73 6.35 -5.79
N ASN A 236 16.45 6.50 -4.49
CA ASN A 236 17.13 5.78 -3.41
C ASN A 236 16.43 4.47 -3.01
N LEU A 237 17.20 3.56 -2.40
CA LEU A 237 16.71 2.43 -1.60
C LEU A 237 16.89 2.78 -0.12
N ILE A 238 15.79 2.74 0.67
CA ILE A 238 15.79 3.22 2.06
C ILE A 238 15.08 2.20 2.97
N GLY A 239 15.85 1.52 3.85
CA GLY A 239 15.34 0.51 4.77
C GLY A 239 15.34 -0.92 4.21
N THR A 240 15.89 -1.14 3.02
CA THR A 240 16.07 -2.45 2.42
C THR A 240 17.54 -2.84 2.31
N ASP A 241 17.83 -4.09 2.01
CA ASP A 241 19.15 -4.52 1.56
C ASP A 241 19.45 -4.04 0.12
N ALA A 242 20.64 -4.33 -0.39
CA ALA A 242 21.06 -3.96 -1.74
C ALA A 242 20.18 -4.58 -2.84
N SER A 243 19.52 -5.71 -2.59
CA SER A 243 18.57 -6.30 -3.55
C SER A 243 17.25 -5.53 -3.63
N GLY A 244 16.92 -4.76 -2.60
CA GLY A 244 15.63 -4.08 -2.43
C GLY A 244 14.48 -5.01 -2.03
N GLY A 245 14.74 -6.32 -1.89
CA GLY A 245 13.72 -7.35 -1.61
C GLY A 245 13.62 -7.79 -0.15
N ASN A 246 14.61 -7.46 0.68
CA ASN A 246 14.62 -7.84 2.08
C ASN A 246 14.72 -6.60 2.98
N PRO A 247 14.04 -6.59 4.15
CA PRO A 247 14.15 -5.48 5.08
C PRO A 247 15.55 -5.39 5.71
N LEU A 248 16.09 -4.18 5.79
CA LEU A 248 17.28 -3.82 6.55
C LEU A 248 16.99 -2.48 7.26
N PRO A 249 16.20 -2.50 8.34
CA PRO A 249 15.46 -1.38 8.84
C PRO A 249 16.33 -0.22 9.35
N ASN A 250 15.93 1.02 9.04
CA ASN A 250 16.20 2.15 9.91
C ASN A 250 15.22 2.08 11.09
N ALA A 251 15.68 2.32 12.31
CA ALA A 251 14.93 1.92 13.52
C ALA A 251 13.69 2.79 13.84
N GLN A 252 13.47 3.89 13.15
CA GLN A 252 12.25 4.69 13.28
C GLN A 252 11.61 4.95 11.92
N ALA A 253 12.21 5.78 11.07
CA ALA A 253 11.66 6.11 9.76
C ALA A 253 12.71 6.04 8.66
N GLY A 254 12.28 5.68 7.45
CA GLY A 254 13.11 5.82 6.26
C GLY A 254 13.43 7.29 6.01
N ILE A 255 12.41 8.14 5.93
CA ILE A 255 12.55 9.60 5.77
C ILE A 255 11.68 10.29 6.83
N ASP A 256 12.31 11.14 7.67
CA ASP A 256 11.65 11.92 8.70
C ASP A 256 11.79 13.42 8.41
N VAL A 257 10.66 14.08 8.10
CA VAL A 257 10.61 15.49 7.74
C VAL A 257 10.08 16.28 8.93
N ARG A 258 10.96 17.03 9.59
CA ARG A 258 10.65 17.78 10.81
C ARG A 258 10.55 19.27 10.54
N THR A 259 10.12 19.98 11.53
CA THR A 259 9.96 21.44 11.68
C THR A 259 10.52 22.31 10.55
N THR A 260 9.74 23.21 10.00
CA THR A 260 10.17 24.26 9.04
C THR A 260 10.87 23.80 7.75
N THR A 261 10.80 22.52 7.38
CA THR A 261 11.23 22.06 6.05
C THR A 261 10.19 22.52 5.03
N VAL A 262 10.62 23.22 3.99
CA VAL A 262 9.73 23.86 3.01
C VAL A 262 10.13 23.44 1.59
N ASN A 263 9.12 23.22 0.72
CA ASN A 263 9.35 22.88 -0.70
C ASN A 263 10.26 21.66 -0.88
N LEU A 264 10.14 20.65 -0.03
CA LEU A 264 10.82 19.38 -0.18
C LEU A 264 10.05 18.48 -1.15
N THR A 265 10.77 17.93 -2.14
CA THR A 265 10.22 16.89 -3.04
C THR A 265 10.84 15.54 -2.71
N ILE A 266 10.00 14.55 -2.35
CA ILE A 266 10.40 13.17 -2.18
C ILE A 266 9.85 12.37 -3.36
N GLY A 267 10.72 11.89 -4.24
CA GLY A 267 10.34 11.19 -5.47
C GLY A 267 10.16 12.11 -6.66
N GLY A 268 9.17 11.84 -7.49
CA GLY A 268 8.83 12.59 -8.71
C GLY A 268 7.94 11.76 -9.64
N THR A 269 7.72 12.26 -10.87
CA THR A 269 6.72 11.70 -11.79
C THR A 269 7.26 10.61 -12.73
N THR A 270 8.54 10.27 -12.68
CA THR A 270 9.10 9.20 -13.51
C THR A 270 9.69 8.09 -12.66
N ALA A 271 9.77 6.88 -13.19
CA ALA A 271 10.37 5.73 -12.51
C ALA A 271 11.82 6.01 -12.02
N ALA A 272 12.56 6.87 -12.71
CA ALA A 272 13.92 7.24 -12.33
C ALA A 272 13.98 8.09 -11.03
N HIS A 273 12.92 8.83 -10.69
CA HIS A 273 12.83 9.59 -9.45
C HIS A 273 12.37 8.75 -8.25
N ARG A 274 11.80 7.56 -8.50
CA ARG A 274 11.19 6.70 -7.49
C ARG A 274 12.16 6.35 -6.38
N ASN A 275 11.82 6.68 -5.13
CA ASN A 275 12.44 6.04 -3.99
C ASN A 275 11.67 4.77 -3.64
N VAL A 276 12.39 3.74 -3.19
CA VAL A 276 11.82 2.58 -2.51
C VAL A 276 12.08 2.79 -1.02
N VAL A 277 11.02 3.05 -0.25
CA VAL A 277 11.10 3.36 1.18
C VAL A 277 10.37 2.27 1.95
N SER A 278 11.05 1.17 2.20
CA SER A 278 10.45 -0.09 2.64
C SER A 278 11.30 -0.77 3.69
N GLY A 279 10.69 -1.64 4.49
CA GLY A 279 11.40 -2.40 5.50
C GLY A 279 11.85 -1.61 6.73
N ASN A 280 11.46 -0.34 6.91
CA ASN A 280 11.80 0.45 8.09
C ASN A 280 10.96 0.03 9.30
N LEU A 281 11.51 0.20 10.54
CA LEU A 281 10.89 -0.40 11.72
C LEU A 281 9.55 0.24 12.12
N ILE A 282 9.30 1.53 11.80
CA ILE A 282 8.05 2.19 12.16
C ILE A 282 7.41 2.85 10.93
N TYR A 283 8.04 3.87 10.35
CA TYR A 283 7.49 4.65 9.24
C TYR A 283 8.32 4.50 7.96
N GLY A 284 7.65 4.48 6.81
CA GLY A 284 8.34 4.71 5.56
C GLY A 284 8.73 6.19 5.42
N ILE A 285 7.77 7.05 5.12
CA ILE A 285 7.92 8.50 5.02
C ILE A 285 7.06 9.17 6.09
N ARG A 286 7.63 10.10 6.84
CA ARG A 286 6.92 10.82 7.89
C ARG A 286 7.10 12.33 7.76
N PHE A 287 5.99 13.08 7.67
CA PHE A 287 5.94 14.53 7.70
C PHE A 287 5.40 15.02 9.05
N ARG A 288 6.15 15.87 9.76
CA ARG A 288 5.75 16.49 11.03
C ARG A 288 6.29 17.92 11.16
N THR A 289 6.05 18.69 10.12
CA THR A 289 6.69 20.02 9.94
C THR A 289 5.99 21.16 10.70
N GLY A 290 4.80 20.94 11.27
CA GLY A 290 3.98 22.02 11.83
C GLY A 290 3.45 22.97 10.76
N ALA A 291 2.82 24.05 11.19
CA ALA A 291 2.17 25.02 10.30
C ALA A 291 3.12 25.81 9.38
N LEU A 292 4.42 25.79 9.63
CA LEU A 292 5.41 26.54 8.85
C LEU A 292 6.05 25.73 7.72
N GLY A 293 5.88 24.40 7.71
CA GLY A 293 6.47 23.52 6.73
C GLY A 293 5.56 23.30 5.52
N THR A 294 5.48 24.25 4.61
CA THR A 294 4.59 24.22 3.44
C THR A 294 5.28 23.79 2.16
N GLY A 295 4.49 23.35 1.16
CA GLY A 295 4.97 22.97 -0.16
C GLY A 295 5.77 21.64 -0.22
N ASN A 296 5.68 20.82 0.82
CA ASN A 296 6.30 19.51 0.84
C ASN A 296 5.43 18.49 0.10
N VAL A 297 6.08 17.65 -0.72
CA VAL A 297 5.37 16.68 -1.55
C VAL A 297 6.05 15.31 -1.53
N ALA A 298 5.26 14.24 -1.55
CA ALA A 298 5.71 12.87 -1.79
C ALA A 298 5.07 12.34 -3.08
N LEU A 299 5.88 12.10 -4.12
CA LEU A 299 5.41 11.77 -5.46
C LEU A 299 6.06 10.50 -5.98
N GLY A 300 5.27 9.55 -6.51
CA GLY A 300 5.76 8.41 -7.29
C GLY A 300 6.68 7.44 -6.55
N ASN A 301 6.65 7.43 -5.22
CA ASN A 301 7.46 6.52 -4.40
C ASN A 301 6.79 5.15 -4.25
N TYR A 302 7.58 4.12 -4.00
CA TYR A 302 7.13 2.81 -3.55
C TYR A 302 7.41 2.69 -2.06
N VAL A 303 6.36 2.46 -1.26
CA VAL A 303 6.44 2.51 0.20
C VAL A 303 5.79 1.27 0.80
N GLY A 304 6.62 0.34 1.27
CA GLY A 304 6.19 -0.96 1.80
C GLY A 304 6.28 -2.10 0.79
N THR A 305 6.85 -1.87 -0.40
CA THR A 305 7.05 -2.89 -1.43
C THR A 305 8.51 -2.98 -1.89
N ASN A 306 8.83 -4.02 -2.67
CA ASN A 306 10.09 -4.15 -3.38
C ASN A 306 10.20 -3.13 -4.54
N PRO A 307 11.38 -2.99 -5.21
CA PRO A 307 11.55 -2.06 -6.32
C PRO A 307 10.65 -2.32 -7.54
N ALA A 308 10.22 -3.56 -7.77
CA ALA A 308 9.28 -3.91 -8.85
C ALA A 308 7.82 -3.53 -8.49
N GLY A 309 7.51 -3.34 -7.20
CA GLY A 309 6.15 -3.04 -6.73
C GLY A 309 5.18 -4.21 -6.81
N ASP A 310 5.70 -5.43 -6.78
CA ASP A 310 4.93 -6.68 -6.93
C ASP A 310 5.00 -7.62 -5.71
N ALA A 311 5.79 -7.25 -4.70
CA ALA A 311 5.92 -8.01 -3.46
C ALA A 311 6.08 -7.09 -2.24
N PRO A 312 5.53 -7.45 -1.06
CA PRO A 312 5.61 -6.64 0.14
C PRO A 312 7.02 -6.66 0.76
N VAL A 313 7.49 -5.50 1.23
CA VAL A 313 8.63 -5.31 2.13
C VAL A 313 8.19 -4.31 3.20
N PRO A 314 7.48 -4.77 4.24
CA PRO A 314 6.68 -3.93 5.12
C PRO A 314 7.47 -2.88 5.90
N ASN A 315 6.98 -1.64 5.98
CA ASN A 315 7.30 -0.76 7.09
C ASN A 315 6.47 -1.17 8.32
N GLY A 316 7.01 -0.99 9.54
CA GLY A 316 6.43 -1.58 10.75
C GLY A 316 5.06 -1.04 11.14
N ASN A 317 4.75 0.23 10.86
CA ASN A 317 3.43 0.80 11.11
C ASN A 317 2.82 1.39 9.84
N TYR A 318 3.27 2.58 9.44
CA TYR A 318 2.66 3.36 8.37
C TYR A 318 3.59 3.48 7.16
N GLY A 319 3.02 3.39 5.97
CA GLY A 319 3.74 3.67 4.74
C GLY A 319 4.12 5.16 4.67
N ILE A 320 3.14 6.03 4.47
CA ILE A 320 3.32 7.49 4.46
C ILE A 320 2.49 8.08 5.59
N SER A 321 3.10 8.88 6.47
CA SER A 321 2.40 9.55 7.56
C SER A 321 2.58 11.06 7.48
N VAL A 322 1.45 11.80 7.51
CA VAL A 322 1.40 13.26 7.59
C VAL A 322 0.89 13.61 8.98
N GLU A 323 1.80 14.08 9.86
CA GLU A 323 1.50 14.36 11.26
C GLU A 323 1.77 15.83 11.55
N SER A 324 0.73 16.58 11.94
CA SER A 324 0.85 18.01 12.30
C SER A 324 1.54 18.85 11.23
N SER A 325 1.39 18.50 9.95
CA SER A 325 1.98 19.20 8.80
C SER A 325 0.89 19.87 7.98
N ALA A 326 1.08 21.15 7.63
CA ALA A 326 0.11 21.89 6.83
C ALA A 326 0.31 21.66 5.33
N SER A 327 -0.80 21.53 4.58
CA SER A 327 -0.83 21.55 3.10
C SER A 327 0.20 20.61 2.43
N THR A 328 0.44 19.44 3.02
CA THR A 328 1.32 18.42 2.43
C THR A 328 0.58 17.68 1.32
N LEU A 329 1.21 17.55 0.15
CA LEU A 329 0.68 16.75 -0.96
C LEU A 329 1.30 15.35 -0.97
N VAL A 330 0.45 14.33 -0.92
CA VAL A 330 0.81 12.92 -1.08
C VAL A 330 0.25 12.41 -2.40
N GLY A 331 1.11 12.12 -3.36
CA GLY A 331 0.73 11.81 -4.74
C GLY A 331 0.51 13.07 -5.58
N GLY A 332 -0.30 12.97 -6.61
CA GLY A 332 -0.58 14.10 -7.50
C GLY A 332 -1.34 13.68 -8.75
N THR A 333 -1.75 14.66 -9.56
CA THR A 333 -2.60 14.45 -10.73
C THR A 333 -1.84 14.09 -12.01
N ALA A 334 -0.52 14.35 -12.04
CA ALA A 334 0.29 14.02 -13.20
C ALA A 334 0.54 12.51 -13.29
N GLU A 335 0.64 11.97 -14.49
CA GLU A 335 1.01 10.57 -14.70
C GLU A 335 2.33 10.25 -13.97
N GLY A 336 2.33 9.16 -13.21
CA GLY A 336 3.47 8.73 -12.39
C GLY A 336 3.68 9.50 -11.07
N ALA A 337 2.82 10.49 -10.73
CA ALA A 337 2.91 11.23 -9.47
C ALA A 337 2.35 10.44 -8.28
N GLY A 338 1.43 9.51 -8.49
CA GLY A 338 0.86 8.67 -7.43
C GLY A 338 1.90 7.78 -6.77
N ASN A 339 1.88 7.69 -5.44
CA ASN A 339 2.70 6.74 -4.71
C ASN A 339 2.03 5.36 -4.69
N LEU A 340 2.83 4.31 -4.58
CA LEU A 340 2.40 2.98 -4.18
C LEU A 340 2.64 2.83 -2.67
N ALA A 341 1.56 2.85 -1.87
CA ALA A 341 1.61 2.70 -0.41
C ALA A 341 0.95 1.38 0.00
N SER A 342 1.68 0.29 -0.12
CA SER A 342 1.15 -1.08 -0.04
C SER A 342 2.05 -2.00 0.76
N GLY A 343 1.47 -3.05 1.35
CA GLY A 343 2.22 -4.06 2.08
C GLY A 343 2.76 -3.61 3.45
N ASN A 344 2.35 -2.46 3.98
CA ASN A 344 2.78 -2.00 5.31
C ASN A 344 2.03 -2.75 6.42
N ASN A 345 2.63 -2.90 7.60
CA ASN A 345 2.06 -3.72 8.67
C ASN A 345 0.76 -3.15 9.26
N LEU A 346 0.52 -1.84 9.18
CA LEU A 346 -0.72 -1.22 9.63
C LEU A 346 -1.40 -0.49 8.46
N VAL A 347 -1.14 0.78 8.25
CA VAL A 347 -1.88 1.65 7.32
C VAL A 347 -1.00 2.09 6.15
N GLY A 348 -1.59 2.17 4.95
CA GLY A 348 -0.90 2.66 3.76
C GLY A 348 -0.54 4.15 3.87
N ILE A 349 -1.54 5.02 4.03
CA ILE A 349 -1.38 6.47 4.19
C ILE A 349 -2.13 6.93 5.44
N ASN A 350 -1.42 7.57 6.37
CA ASN A 350 -1.97 8.12 7.59
C ASN A 350 -1.89 9.66 7.58
N VAL A 351 -3.03 10.34 7.75
CA VAL A 351 -3.11 11.81 7.87
C VAL A 351 -3.64 12.13 9.26
N PHE A 352 -2.75 12.52 10.17
CA PHE A 352 -3.08 12.77 11.57
C PHE A 352 -2.67 14.19 12.01
N ASN A 353 -3.63 15.00 12.44
CA ASN A 353 -3.42 16.42 12.76
C ASN A 353 -2.77 17.24 11.62
N GLY A 354 -2.82 16.76 10.39
CA GLY A 354 -2.32 17.47 9.21
C GLY A 354 -3.43 18.33 8.60
N VAL A 355 -3.43 19.60 8.87
CA VAL A 355 -4.45 20.54 8.35
C VAL A 355 -4.28 20.72 6.84
N ASP A 356 -5.36 20.64 6.07
CA ASP A 356 -5.40 20.83 4.61
C ASP A 356 -4.45 19.91 3.83
N ALA A 357 -4.23 18.68 4.31
CA ALA A 357 -3.47 17.68 3.57
C ALA A 357 -4.23 17.22 2.31
N ILE A 358 -3.49 16.97 1.24
CA ILE A 358 -4.05 16.55 -0.05
C ILE A 358 -3.49 15.18 -0.41
N VAL A 359 -4.36 14.21 -0.72
CA VAL A 359 -3.99 12.84 -1.08
C VAL A 359 -4.60 12.48 -2.43
N TYR A 360 -3.80 12.52 -3.50
CA TYR A 360 -4.25 12.36 -4.88
C TYR A 360 -3.53 11.26 -5.63
N GLY A 361 -4.26 10.45 -6.41
CA GLY A 361 -3.73 9.57 -7.43
C GLY A 361 -2.88 8.41 -6.93
N ASN A 362 -2.94 8.06 -5.65
CA ASN A 362 -2.13 6.98 -5.07
C ASN A 362 -2.75 5.60 -5.30
N LEU A 363 -1.91 4.58 -5.31
CA LEU A 363 -2.27 3.17 -5.23
C LEU A 363 -2.02 2.69 -3.80
N VAL A 364 -3.06 2.17 -3.13
CA VAL A 364 -3.01 1.82 -1.71
C VAL A 364 -3.57 0.42 -1.49
N GLY A 365 -2.71 -0.53 -1.10
CA GLY A 365 -3.08 -1.93 -0.90
C GLY A 365 -3.00 -2.79 -2.17
N THR A 366 -2.57 -2.22 -3.29
CA THR A 366 -2.40 -2.90 -4.57
C THR A 366 -0.93 -3.09 -4.93
N ASP A 367 -0.66 -3.84 -6.00
CA ASP A 367 0.63 -3.83 -6.70
C ASP A 367 0.80 -2.55 -7.54
N ALA A 368 1.96 -2.39 -8.17
CA ALA A 368 2.26 -1.24 -9.02
C ALA A 368 1.35 -1.11 -10.27
N THR A 369 0.63 -2.16 -10.65
CA THR A 369 -0.35 -2.13 -11.75
C THR A 369 -1.75 -1.68 -11.29
N GLY A 370 -1.99 -1.61 -9.97
CA GLY A 370 -3.30 -1.33 -9.37
C GLY A 370 -4.29 -2.49 -9.43
N THR A 371 -3.86 -3.70 -9.79
CA THR A 371 -4.76 -4.83 -10.06
C THR A 371 -4.65 -6.01 -9.10
N PHE A 372 -3.48 -6.24 -8.52
CA PHE A 372 -3.25 -7.36 -7.60
C PHE A 372 -3.07 -6.87 -6.17
N ALA A 373 -3.45 -7.71 -5.21
CA ALA A 373 -3.40 -7.38 -3.80
C ALA A 373 -1.96 -7.37 -3.25
N ILE A 374 -1.56 -6.27 -2.61
CA ILE A 374 -0.45 -6.18 -1.67
C ILE A 374 -0.98 -5.43 -0.43
N ALA A 375 -1.80 -6.12 0.34
CA ALA A 375 -2.58 -5.55 1.42
C ALA A 375 -1.74 -4.81 2.47
N ASN A 376 -2.20 -3.66 2.94
CA ASN A 376 -1.78 -3.12 4.23
C ASN A 376 -2.51 -3.87 5.36
N GLY A 377 -1.88 -3.99 6.53
CA GLY A 377 -2.35 -4.84 7.63
C GLY A 377 -3.58 -4.32 8.36
N LEU A 378 -3.98 -3.07 8.13
CA LEU A 378 -5.22 -2.44 8.57
C LEU A 378 -5.84 -1.67 7.41
N ASP A 379 -6.16 -0.39 7.60
CA ASP A 379 -6.87 0.45 6.63
C ASP A 379 -5.95 0.94 5.50
N GLY A 380 -6.56 1.27 4.38
CA GLY A 380 -5.83 1.86 3.27
C GLY A 380 -5.36 3.27 3.62
N ILE A 381 -6.30 4.16 3.93
CA ILE A 381 -6.04 5.55 4.31
C ILE A 381 -6.76 5.85 5.62
N VAL A 382 -6.04 6.40 6.60
CA VAL A 382 -6.62 6.90 7.85
C VAL A 382 -6.53 8.43 7.89
N VAL A 383 -7.65 9.08 8.24
CA VAL A 383 -7.75 10.53 8.31
C VAL A 383 -8.19 10.92 9.73
N GLY A 384 -7.23 11.31 10.56
CA GLY A 384 -7.44 11.78 11.94
C GLY A 384 -7.24 13.29 12.07
N THR A 385 -7.79 14.07 11.14
CA THR A 385 -7.67 15.54 11.05
C THR A 385 -8.96 16.16 10.53
N HIS A 386 -8.93 17.43 10.23
CA HIS A 386 -9.99 18.18 9.54
C HIS A 386 -9.42 18.94 8.34
N GLY A 387 -10.26 19.17 7.33
CA GLY A 387 -9.92 19.93 6.12
C GLY A 387 -9.05 19.13 5.12
N ALA A 388 -8.86 17.82 5.32
CA ALA A 388 -8.14 17.02 4.35
C ALA A 388 -8.97 16.78 3.08
N THR A 389 -8.28 16.71 1.93
CA THR A 389 -8.88 16.36 0.64
C THR A 389 -8.30 15.02 0.17
N ILE A 390 -9.14 14.01 0.10
CA ILE A 390 -8.78 12.65 -0.30
C ILE A 390 -9.44 12.33 -1.63
N GLY A 391 -8.67 12.35 -2.71
CA GLY A 391 -9.18 12.22 -4.06
C GLY A 391 -9.89 13.47 -4.57
N GLY A 392 -10.54 13.34 -5.69
CA GLY A 392 -11.31 14.39 -6.35
C GLY A 392 -11.83 13.87 -7.69
N ILE A 393 -12.69 14.66 -8.34
CA ILE A 393 -13.38 14.24 -9.56
C ILE A 393 -12.65 14.64 -10.86
N ASP A 394 -11.62 15.49 -10.76
CA ASP A 394 -10.81 15.81 -11.93
C ASP A 394 -9.85 14.66 -12.28
N PRO A 395 -9.44 14.52 -13.54
CA PRO A 395 -8.54 13.46 -13.96
C PRO A 395 -7.26 13.38 -13.14
N GLY A 396 -6.93 12.20 -12.63
CA GLY A 396 -5.73 11.93 -11.85
C GLY A 396 -5.84 12.26 -10.36
N GLN A 397 -6.95 12.81 -9.86
CA GLN A 397 -7.13 13.09 -8.43
C GLN A 397 -7.52 11.85 -7.61
N GLY A 398 -8.35 10.97 -8.17
CA GLY A 398 -8.85 9.78 -7.47
C GLY A 398 -7.73 8.83 -7.08
N ASN A 399 -7.74 8.36 -5.83
CA ASN A 399 -6.88 7.28 -5.36
C ASN A 399 -7.52 5.93 -5.67
N THR A 400 -6.72 4.89 -5.86
CA THR A 400 -7.16 3.50 -5.83
C THR A 400 -6.83 2.91 -4.47
N VAL A 401 -7.85 2.53 -3.71
CA VAL A 401 -7.73 2.03 -2.33
C VAL A 401 -8.37 0.65 -2.27
N ALA A 402 -7.55 -0.40 -2.35
CA ALA A 402 -8.11 -1.75 -2.49
C ALA A 402 -7.30 -2.80 -1.74
N TYR A 403 -7.96 -3.91 -1.42
CA TYR A 403 -7.38 -5.11 -0.79
C TYR A 403 -6.79 -4.92 0.61
N ASN A 404 -6.94 -3.76 1.26
CA ASN A 404 -6.48 -3.55 2.63
C ASN A 404 -7.26 -4.44 3.60
N LEU A 405 -6.64 -4.86 4.72
CA LEU A 405 -7.30 -5.78 5.65
C LEU A 405 -8.38 -5.11 6.52
N GLY A 406 -8.32 -3.80 6.70
CA GLY A 406 -9.34 -2.96 7.35
C GLY A 406 -10.24 -2.25 6.32
N SER A 407 -10.72 -1.06 6.68
CA SER A 407 -11.54 -0.22 5.82
C SER A 407 -10.70 0.43 4.69
N GLY A 408 -11.37 0.83 3.61
CA GLY A 408 -10.69 1.57 2.53
C GLY A 408 -10.15 2.89 3.06
N ILE A 409 -11.04 3.75 3.54
CA ILE A 409 -10.70 5.05 4.13
C ILE A 409 -11.41 5.15 5.48
N GLU A 410 -10.66 5.24 6.57
CA GLU A 410 -11.22 5.48 7.91
C GLU A 410 -11.05 6.94 8.31
N VAL A 411 -12.13 7.59 8.75
CA VAL A 411 -12.09 8.96 9.31
C VAL A 411 -12.22 8.88 10.83
N GLN A 412 -11.16 9.25 11.52
CA GLN A 412 -11.09 9.25 12.99
C GLN A 412 -11.28 10.67 13.56
N GLY A 413 -11.62 10.77 14.82
CA GLY A 413 -11.69 12.02 15.57
C GLY A 413 -12.97 12.15 16.39
N LEU A 414 -12.92 13.02 17.40
CA LEU A 414 -13.99 13.19 18.40
C LEU A 414 -14.71 14.53 18.31
N THR A 415 -14.40 15.40 17.38
CA THR A 415 -14.90 16.77 17.39
C THR A 415 -15.64 17.14 16.11
N ASN A 416 -16.78 17.82 16.27
CA ASN A 416 -17.46 18.54 15.20
C ASN A 416 -16.55 19.69 14.73
N ALA A 417 -15.62 19.40 13.82
CA ALA A 417 -14.80 20.42 13.19
C ALA A 417 -15.67 21.23 12.21
N LEU A 418 -15.42 22.54 12.14
CA LEU A 418 -16.13 23.42 11.18
C LEU A 418 -15.81 23.07 9.73
N ASN A 419 -14.66 22.39 9.47
CA ASN A 419 -14.25 21.94 8.15
C ASN A 419 -14.16 20.40 8.17
N GLY A 420 -14.94 19.74 7.33
CA GLY A 420 -14.93 18.31 7.14
C GLY A 420 -13.76 17.83 6.28
N ASN A 421 -13.60 16.53 6.21
CA ASN A 421 -12.68 15.90 5.27
C ASN A 421 -13.44 15.53 3.99
N THR A 422 -13.00 16.09 2.86
CA THR A 422 -13.62 15.84 1.56
C THR A 422 -13.06 14.58 0.93
N ILE A 423 -13.92 13.58 0.73
CA ILE A 423 -13.53 12.25 0.17
C ILE A 423 -14.36 12.01 -1.09
N ARG A 424 -13.77 12.25 -2.27
CA ARG A 424 -14.51 12.20 -3.54
C ARG A 424 -13.71 11.53 -4.65
N GLY A 425 -14.40 10.90 -5.62
CA GLY A 425 -13.80 10.40 -6.86
C GLY A 425 -12.73 9.30 -6.68
N ASN A 426 -12.64 8.67 -5.50
CA ASN A 426 -11.73 7.56 -5.27
C ASN A 426 -12.31 6.26 -5.81
N SER A 427 -11.45 5.35 -6.22
CA SER A 427 -11.79 3.96 -6.53
C SER A 427 -11.52 3.12 -5.30
N ILE A 428 -12.57 2.71 -4.58
CA ILE A 428 -12.47 1.98 -3.31
C ILE A 428 -13.16 0.63 -3.46
N TYR A 429 -12.41 -0.48 -3.32
CA TYR A 429 -12.98 -1.81 -3.53
C TYR A 429 -12.15 -2.93 -2.89
N ALA A 430 -12.79 -4.07 -2.62
CA ALA A 430 -12.18 -5.30 -2.12
C ALA A 430 -11.37 -5.14 -0.83
N ASN A 431 -11.71 -4.16 0.02
CA ASN A 431 -11.11 -3.99 1.34
C ASN A 431 -11.76 -4.95 2.36
N GLY A 432 -11.10 -5.19 3.48
CA GLY A 432 -11.62 -6.07 4.54
C GLY A 432 -12.76 -5.47 5.36
N GLY A 433 -12.80 -4.12 5.46
CA GLY A 433 -13.85 -3.30 6.05
C GLY A 433 -14.70 -2.61 4.99
N ILE A 434 -15.48 -1.60 5.41
CA ILE A 434 -16.29 -0.79 4.49
C ILE A 434 -15.43 0.24 3.74
N GLY A 435 -15.93 0.76 2.63
CA GLY A 435 -15.18 1.65 1.75
C GLY A 435 -14.77 2.95 2.46
N ILE A 436 -15.71 3.64 3.08
CA ILE A 436 -15.50 4.84 3.91
C ILE A 436 -16.14 4.56 5.27
N ASP A 437 -15.39 4.70 6.35
CA ASP A 437 -15.80 4.38 7.73
C ASP A 437 -15.62 5.63 8.61
N LEU A 438 -16.72 6.20 9.10
CA LEU A 438 -16.72 7.38 9.95
C LEU A 438 -16.69 7.00 11.44
N GLY A 439 -15.52 6.64 11.94
CA GLY A 439 -15.29 6.33 13.35
C GLY A 439 -14.72 4.96 13.63
N GLY A 440 -14.52 4.12 12.60
CA GLY A 440 -13.94 2.79 12.73
C GLY A 440 -14.87 1.77 13.38
N ASP A 441 -16.19 2.00 13.33
CA ASP A 441 -17.22 1.14 13.95
C ASP A 441 -18.17 0.48 12.91
N GLY A 442 -17.85 0.61 11.62
CA GLY A 442 -18.63 0.13 10.49
C GLY A 442 -19.74 1.11 10.12
N VAL A 443 -20.78 0.64 9.41
CA VAL A 443 -21.82 1.53 8.90
C VAL A 443 -22.52 2.31 10.03
N THR A 444 -22.40 3.64 9.99
CA THR A 444 -23.09 4.57 10.89
C THR A 444 -24.55 4.73 10.44
N PRO A 445 -25.56 4.39 11.24
CA PRO A 445 -26.95 4.58 10.84
C PRO A 445 -27.31 6.08 10.70
N ASN A 446 -28.03 6.44 9.63
CA ASN A 446 -28.57 7.79 9.47
C ASN A 446 -29.49 8.17 10.65
N ASP A 447 -29.39 9.41 11.13
CA ASP A 447 -30.25 9.95 12.16
C ASP A 447 -31.11 11.11 11.64
N PRO A 448 -32.25 11.44 12.31
CA PRO A 448 -33.09 12.54 11.87
C PRO A 448 -32.40 13.90 11.93
N LEU A 449 -32.39 14.63 10.81
CA LEU A 449 -31.80 15.97 10.67
C LEU A 449 -30.28 16.01 10.85
N ASP A 450 -29.58 14.85 10.84
CA ASP A 450 -28.14 14.78 10.89
C ASP A 450 -27.55 15.56 12.09
N VAL A 451 -28.05 15.25 13.29
CA VAL A 451 -27.76 16.03 14.51
C VAL A 451 -26.63 15.44 15.34
N ASP A 452 -26.23 14.22 15.05
CA ASP A 452 -25.15 13.58 15.75
C ASP A 452 -23.78 14.20 15.37
N GLY A 453 -22.80 13.98 16.22
CA GLY A 453 -21.46 14.50 16.03
C GLY A 453 -20.45 13.40 15.96
N GLY A 454 -19.27 13.76 15.48
CA GLY A 454 -18.17 12.80 15.34
C GLY A 454 -17.31 13.10 14.11
N PRO A 455 -16.56 12.10 13.61
CA PRO A 455 -15.81 12.24 12.37
C PRO A 455 -16.72 12.67 11.21
N ASN A 456 -16.31 13.70 10.47
CA ASN A 456 -17.14 14.28 9.39
C ASN A 456 -18.60 14.56 9.81
N SER A 457 -18.81 14.93 11.07
CA SER A 457 -20.15 15.12 11.68
C SER A 457 -21.05 13.89 11.55
N ARG A 458 -20.51 12.72 11.25
CA ARG A 458 -21.23 11.47 10.90
C ARG A 458 -22.28 11.70 9.80
N GLN A 459 -21.91 12.52 8.82
CA GLN A 459 -22.80 12.93 7.73
C GLN A 459 -23.65 11.79 7.20
N ASN A 460 -24.96 11.98 7.19
CA ASN A 460 -25.92 11.01 6.68
C ASN A 460 -25.68 10.69 5.20
N TYR A 461 -25.70 9.42 4.84
CA TYR A 461 -25.57 8.96 3.45
C TYR A 461 -26.92 8.91 2.73
N PRO A 462 -26.92 9.07 1.37
CA PRO A 462 -28.13 8.90 0.56
C PRO A 462 -28.61 7.45 0.55
N ILE A 463 -29.92 7.25 0.36
CA ILE A 463 -30.52 5.93 0.13
C ILE A 463 -30.80 5.78 -1.36
N VAL A 464 -30.20 4.76 -2.01
CA VAL A 464 -30.49 4.42 -3.40
C VAL A 464 -31.72 3.56 -3.48
N LEU A 465 -32.72 3.99 -4.20
CA LEU A 465 -33.99 3.28 -4.43
C LEU A 465 -33.93 2.40 -5.68
N SER A 466 -33.37 2.93 -6.76
CA SER A 466 -33.17 2.19 -8.01
C SER A 466 -31.93 2.66 -8.76
N ALA A 467 -31.29 1.75 -9.48
CA ALA A 467 -30.25 2.06 -10.44
C ALA A 467 -30.45 1.13 -11.67
N VAL A 468 -30.71 1.73 -12.83
CA VAL A 468 -31.01 0.99 -14.06
C VAL A 468 -30.25 1.54 -15.25
N PRO A 469 -29.71 0.66 -16.11
CA PRO A 469 -29.10 1.14 -17.36
C PRO A 469 -30.13 1.77 -18.29
N THR A 470 -29.78 2.86 -18.95
CA THR A 470 -30.62 3.56 -19.92
C THR A 470 -30.06 3.48 -21.33
N ALA A 471 -30.97 3.43 -22.36
CA ALA A 471 -30.58 3.38 -23.76
C ALA A 471 -30.40 4.81 -24.32
N PRO A 472 -29.44 5.09 -25.24
CA PRO A 472 -28.48 4.17 -25.81
C PRO A 472 -27.25 3.93 -24.94
N SER A 473 -26.99 4.76 -23.94
CA SER A 473 -25.90 4.62 -22.96
C SER A 473 -26.20 5.52 -21.77
N GLY A 474 -25.98 5.05 -20.55
CA GLY A 474 -26.18 5.81 -19.31
C GLY A 474 -26.75 4.94 -18.18
N THR A 475 -26.88 5.53 -17.02
CA THR A 475 -27.49 4.96 -15.83
C THR A 475 -28.46 5.94 -15.23
N HIS A 476 -29.67 5.53 -14.97
CA HIS A 476 -30.65 6.30 -14.22
C HIS A 476 -30.67 5.82 -12.77
N VAL A 477 -30.46 6.74 -11.83
CA VAL A 477 -30.44 6.43 -10.39
C VAL A 477 -31.48 7.28 -9.68
N GLU A 478 -32.37 6.66 -8.94
CA GLU A 478 -33.33 7.32 -8.06
C GLU A 478 -33.00 7.04 -6.59
N GLY A 479 -33.25 8.03 -5.73
CA GLY A 479 -33.02 7.88 -4.31
C GLY A 479 -33.49 9.08 -3.50
N ALA A 480 -33.11 9.09 -2.22
CA ALA A 480 -33.43 10.16 -1.30
C ALA A 480 -32.25 10.43 -0.33
N LEU A 481 -32.17 11.64 0.17
CA LEU A 481 -31.28 12.04 1.25
C LEU A 481 -32.13 12.68 2.36
N ASP A 482 -31.98 12.16 3.57
CA ASP A 482 -32.48 12.76 4.81
C ASP A 482 -31.26 13.21 5.63
N SER A 483 -31.10 14.53 5.79
CA SER A 483 -29.94 15.14 6.45
C SER A 483 -30.32 16.52 7.01
N ALA A 484 -29.33 17.41 7.24
CA ALA A 484 -29.60 18.72 7.81
C ALA A 484 -30.57 19.53 6.93
N ALA A 485 -31.49 20.26 7.58
CA ALA A 485 -32.56 21.02 6.90
C ALA A 485 -32.01 22.21 6.09
N SER A 486 -32.59 22.45 4.91
CA SER A 486 -32.28 23.57 4.02
C SER A 486 -30.78 23.68 3.67
N THR A 487 -30.13 22.55 3.46
CA THR A 487 -28.69 22.44 3.20
C THR A 487 -28.45 21.89 1.79
N ASN A 488 -27.42 22.44 1.10
CA ASN A 488 -26.98 21.93 -0.21
C ASN A 488 -26.00 20.78 -0.02
N TYR A 489 -26.12 19.75 -0.86
CA TYR A 489 -25.22 18.60 -0.86
C TYR A 489 -24.78 18.28 -2.28
N THR A 490 -23.53 17.85 -2.42
CA THR A 490 -23.07 17.19 -3.66
C THR A 490 -23.13 15.69 -3.44
N LEU A 491 -23.84 14.97 -4.29
CA LEU A 491 -23.94 13.53 -4.33
C LEU A 491 -22.95 12.97 -5.36
N ASP A 492 -22.09 12.02 -4.95
CA ASP A 492 -21.19 11.30 -5.83
C ASP A 492 -21.62 9.85 -5.98
N PHE A 493 -21.75 9.39 -7.22
CA PHE A 493 -22.27 8.06 -7.58
C PHE A 493 -21.15 7.14 -8.01
N TYR A 494 -21.20 5.88 -7.53
CA TYR A 494 -20.20 4.85 -7.84
C TYR A 494 -20.86 3.54 -8.22
N ALA A 495 -20.34 2.88 -9.27
CA ALA A 495 -20.70 1.51 -9.58
C ALA A 495 -19.75 0.54 -8.90
N ASN A 496 -20.29 -0.58 -8.44
CA ASN A 496 -19.56 -1.68 -7.85
C ASN A 496 -19.56 -2.90 -8.78
N PRO A 497 -18.67 -3.89 -8.59
CA PRO A 497 -18.66 -5.08 -9.43
C PRO A 497 -20.02 -5.77 -9.44
N PRO A 498 -20.49 -6.28 -10.58
CA PRO A 498 -21.80 -6.95 -10.67
C PRO A 498 -21.85 -8.30 -9.93
N CYS A 499 -20.70 -8.82 -9.55
CA CYS A 499 -20.55 -10.12 -8.91
C CYS A 499 -19.91 -9.99 -7.52
N GLU A 500 -20.66 -9.50 -6.56
CA GLU A 500 -20.19 -9.32 -5.19
C GLU A 500 -20.35 -10.61 -4.38
N GLY A 501 -19.24 -11.14 -3.88
CA GLY A 501 -19.20 -12.34 -3.03
C GLY A 501 -18.97 -12.08 -1.55
N ARG A 502 -18.76 -10.82 -1.13
CA ARG A 502 -18.45 -10.46 0.26
C ARG A 502 -19.50 -9.48 0.81
N PRO A 503 -19.93 -9.65 2.08
CA PRO A 503 -20.90 -8.73 2.71
C PRO A 503 -20.44 -7.26 2.73
N GLN A 504 -19.14 -7.00 2.89
CA GLN A 504 -18.54 -5.66 2.91
C GLN A 504 -18.42 -5.02 1.54
N ASP A 505 -18.51 -5.78 0.44
CA ASP A 505 -18.46 -5.24 -0.94
C ASP A 505 -19.65 -4.30 -1.24
N PHE A 506 -20.62 -4.22 -0.32
CA PHE A 506 -21.84 -3.44 -0.50
C PHE A 506 -21.75 -1.98 -0.09
N THR A 507 -20.64 -1.58 0.51
CA THR A 507 -20.38 -0.20 0.96
C THR A 507 -19.10 0.33 0.34
N GLU A 508 -18.79 -0.10 -0.87
CA GLU A 508 -17.61 0.29 -1.63
C GLU A 508 -17.99 1.11 -2.88
N GLY A 509 -17.01 1.69 -3.56
CA GLY A 509 -17.19 2.52 -4.74
C GLY A 509 -16.07 2.31 -5.74
N LEU A 510 -16.16 1.27 -6.60
CA LEU A 510 -15.09 0.93 -7.56
C LEU A 510 -14.95 1.97 -8.67
N LEU A 511 -16.06 2.34 -9.31
CA LEU A 511 -16.06 3.20 -10.49
C LEU A 511 -16.92 4.44 -10.26
N TYR A 512 -16.29 5.60 -10.25
CA TYR A 512 -17.02 6.88 -10.23
C TYR A 512 -17.84 7.08 -11.51
N LEU A 513 -19.14 7.35 -11.34
CA LEU A 513 -20.10 7.51 -12.43
C LEU A 513 -20.44 8.98 -12.74
N GLY A 514 -20.30 9.87 -11.77
CA GLY A 514 -20.65 11.26 -11.86
C GLY A 514 -21.16 11.84 -10.56
N SER A 515 -21.51 13.12 -10.56
CA SER A 515 -22.07 13.83 -9.41
C SER A 515 -23.30 14.65 -9.73
N MET A 516 -24.07 14.98 -8.67
CA MET A 516 -25.27 15.79 -8.72
C MET A 516 -25.38 16.66 -7.47
N ASP A 517 -25.77 17.92 -7.62
CA ASP A 517 -26.10 18.78 -6.48
C ASP A 517 -27.59 18.67 -6.15
N VAL A 518 -27.90 18.60 -4.86
CA VAL A 518 -29.26 18.57 -4.32
C VAL A 518 -29.37 19.50 -3.13
N ALA A 519 -30.60 19.89 -2.78
CA ALA A 519 -30.88 20.69 -1.59
C ALA A 519 -32.01 20.04 -0.79
N THR A 520 -31.80 19.84 0.51
CA THR A 520 -32.85 19.41 1.43
C THR A 520 -33.87 20.52 1.70
N ASP A 521 -35.09 20.14 1.92
CA ASP A 521 -36.15 21.07 2.31
C ASP A 521 -36.08 21.48 3.81
N GLY A 522 -37.06 22.23 4.29
CA GLY A 522 -37.14 22.65 5.69
C GLY A 522 -37.34 21.51 6.70
N THR A 523 -37.59 20.29 6.23
CA THR A 523 -37.70 19.08 7.05
C THR A 523 -36.46 18.20 6.98
N GLY A 524 -35.45 18.60 6.20
CA GLY A 524 -34.22 17.87 6.00
C GLY A 524 -34.30 16.79 4.91
N HIS A 525 -35.38 16.74 4.13
CA HIS A 525 -35.59 15.71 3.10
C HIS A 525 -35.35 16.24 1.69
N THR A 526 -34.80 15.40 0.81
CA THR A 526 -34.82 15.62 -0.65
C THR A 526 -34.80 14.27 -1.38
N ALA A 527 -35.65 14.16 -2.41
CA ALA A 527 -35.55 13.06 -3.38
C ALA A 527 -34.64 13.47 -4.53
N PHE A 528 -33.89 12.54 -5.11
CA PHE A 528 -33.07 12.79 -6.28
C PHE A 528 -33.34 11.80 -7.40
N SER A 529 -33.10 12.26 -8.64
CA SER A 529 -33.21 11.51 -9.87
C SER A 529 -32.06 11.94 -10.76
N ALA A 530 -31.06 11.07 -10.96
CA ALA A 530 -29.83 11.37 -11.67
C ALA A 530 -29.69 10.53 -12.93
N ASP A 531 -29.41 11.20 -14.06
CA ASP A 531 -29.03 10.55 -15.31
C ASP A 531 -27.51 10.68 -15.51
N LEU A 532 -26.79 9.55 -15.38
CA LEU A 532 -25.33 9.49 -15.43
C LEU A 532 -24.86 8.98 -16.80
N GLY A 533 -23.74 9.52 -17.31
CA GLY A 533 -23.22 9.22 -18.63
C GLY A 533 -22.59 7.83 -18.82
N PHE A 534 -22.34 7.09 -17.76
CA PHE A 534 -21.80 5.74 -17.80
C PHE A 534 -22.91 4.69 -17.69
N THR A 535 -22.77 3.60 -18.43
CA THR A 535 -23.75 2.50 -18.40
C THR A 535 -23.30 1.40 -17.43
N ILE A 536 -24.13 1.07 -16.46
CA ILE A 536 -23.97 -0.11 -15.59
C ILE A 536 -24.56 -1.36 -16.24
N GLU A 537 -24.18 -2.54 -15.77
CA GLU A 537 -24.88 -3.79 -16.10
C GLU A 537 -26.21 -3.89 -15.33
N VAL A 538 -27.15 -4.66 -15.87
CA VAL A 538 -28.43 -4.89 -15.18
C VAL A 538 -28.19 -5.56 -13.83
N GLY A 539 -28.61 -4.91 -12.75
CA GLY A 539 -28.43 -5.40 -11.39
C GLY A 539 -27.06 -5.10 -10.78
N GLN A 540 -26.21 -4.36 -11.47
CA GLN A 540 -24.95 -3.86 -10.93
C GLN A 540 -25.26 -2.83 -9.81
N PRO A 541 -24.66 -2.99 -8.62
CA PRO A 541 -24.94 -2.09 -7.51
C PRO A 541 -24.36 -0.70 -7.72
N VAL A 542 -25.11 0.32 -7.31
CA VAL A 542 -24.65 1.71 -7.22
C VAL A 542 -24.68 2.13 -5.76
N THR A 543 -23.60 2.76 -5.33
CA THR A 543 -23.47 3.41 -4.01
C THR A 543 -23.29 4.92 -4.21
N VAL A 544 -23.65 5.69 -3.20
CA VAL A 544 -23.65 7.16 -3.29
C VAL A 544 -23.11 7.74 -1.98
N THR A 545 -22.29 8.79 -2.07
CA THR A 545 -21.91 9.61 -0.92
C THR A 545 -22.60 10.96 -1.00
N ALA A 546 -22.79 11.64 0.14
CA ALA A 546 -23.19 13.03 0.22
C ALA A 546 -22.07 13.87 0.84
N THR A 547 -21.75 15.00 0.23
CA THR A 547 -20.78 15.96 0.78
C THR A 547 -21.48 17.29 1.02
N ASP A 548 -21.42 17.79 2.25
CA ASP A 548 -22.00 19.07 2.67
C ASP A 548 -21.12 20.26 2.21
N PRO A 549 -21.58 21.53 2.35
CA PRO A 549 -20.79 22.72 1.95
C PRO A 549 -19.51 22.92 2.76
N ASN A 550 -19.36 22.28 3.91
CA ASN A 550 -18.18 22.36 4.76
C ASN A 550 -17.15 21.27 4.44
N GLY A 551 -17.48 20.37 3.50
CA GLY A 551 -16.61 19.25 3.09
C GLY A 551 -16.79 17.97 3.90
N HIS A 552 -17.83 17.84 4.72
CA HIS A 552 -18.14 16.59 5.40
C HIS A 552 -18.70 15.58 4.38
N THR A 553 -17.91 14.61 4.01
CA THR A 553 -18.36 13.50 3.14
C THR A 553 -18.84 12.34 3.99
N SER A 554 -20.01 11.79 3.64
CA SER A 554 -20.62 10.64 4.28
C SER A 554 -19.88 9.32 3.95
N GLU A 555 -20.27 8.25 4.62
CA GLU A 555 -20.02 6.90 4.16
C GLU A 555 -20.68 6.64 2.80
N LEU A 556 -20.22 5.61 2.11
CA LEU A 556 -20.91 5.11 0.92
C LEU A 556 -22.23 4.48 1.34
N SER A 557 -23.32 4.80 0.62
CA SER A 557 -24.66 4.28 0.94
C SER A 557 -24.64 2.75 1.07
N PRO A 558 -25.06 2.20 2.22
CA PRO A 558 -25.14 0.75 2.38
C PRO A 558 -26.34 0.21 1.60
N ARG A 559 -26.32 -1.09 1.33
CA ARG A 559 -27.51 -1.79 0.86
C ARG A 559 -28.55 -1.88 1.98
N ILE A 560 -29.82 -1.98 1.56
CA ILE A 560 -30.95 -2.16 2.47
C ILE A 560 -30.80 -3.46 3.28
N ILE A 561 -30.16 -4.49 2.72
CA ILE A 561 -29.85 -5.75 3.41
C ILE A 561 -28.34 -5.92 3.50
N PHE A 562 -27.78 -6.02 4.71
CA PHE A 562 -26.37 -6.27 4.96
C PHE A 562 -26.05 -7.76 5.06
N SER A 563 -26.85 -8.47 5.84
CA SER A 563 -26.60 -9.87 6.15
C SER A 563 -27.89 -10.61 6.58
N ILE A 564 -27.78 -11.93 6.64
CA ILE A 564 -28.79 -12.79 7.23
C ILE A 564 -28.13 -13.81 8.17
N SER A 565 -28.90 -14.31 9.15
CA SER A 565 -28.43 -15.36 10.05
C SER A 565 -29.57 -16.30 10.44
N PRO A 566 -29.43 -17.62 10.25
CA PRO A 566 -28.36 -18.32 9.54
C PRO A 566 -28.41 -18.13 8.02
N VAL A 567 -27.27 -18.28 7.36
CA VAL A 567 -27.12 -18.17 5.88
C VAL A 567 -27.45 -19.44 5.13
N PHE A 568 -27.98 -20.46 5.82
CA PHE A 568 -28.30 -21.77 5.27
C PHE A 568 -29.46 -22.42 6.06
N GLY A 569 -30.08 -23.41 5.44
CA GLY A 569 -31.08 -24.22 6.10
C GLY A 569 -31.55 -25.39 5.25
N PRO A 570 -32.48 -26.22 5.77
CA PRO A 570 -32.97 -27.39 5.07
C PRO A 570 -33.75 -27.01 3.80
N PRO A 571 -33.69 -27.83 2.74
CA PRO A 571 -34.43 -27.59 1.50
C PRO A 571 -35.95 -27.51 1.71
N ALA A 572 -36.50 -28.17 2.75
CA ALA A 572 -37.92 -28.12 3.08
C ALA A 572 -38.42 -26.75 3.59
N GLY A 573 -37.49 -25.81 3.85
CA GLY A 573 -37.82 -24.51 4.41
C GLY A 573 -38.22 -24.52 5.87
N GLY A 574 -38.91 -23.47 6.32
CA GLY A 574 -39.46 -23.33 7.67
C GLY A 574 -38.45 -22.90 8.74
N SER A 575 -37.17 -22.71 8.37
CA SER A 575 -36.16 -22.23 9.32
C SER A 575 -36.35 -20.74 9.62
N LEU A 576 -36.30 -20.40 10.90
CA LEU A 576 -36.27 -19.01 11.33
C LEU A 576 -34.91 -18.41 10.95
N PHE A 577 -34.89 -17.22 10.37
CA PHE A 577 -33.69 -16.45 10.10
C PHE A 577 -33.93 -14.97 10.36
N ALA A 578 -32.86 -14.26 10.74
CA ALA A 578 -32.86 -12.81 10.90
C ALA A 578 -32.23 -12.17 9.67
N ILE A 579 -32.78 -11.06 9.26
CA ILE A 579 -32.24 -10.20 8.18
C ILE A 579 -31.82 -8.91 8.87
N PHE A 580 -30.56 -8.51 8.63
CA PHE A 580 -29.99 -7.27 9.14
C PHE A 580 -29.78 -6.30 7.99
N GLY A 581 -30.12 -5.05 8.21
CA GLY A 581 -30.07 -4.04 7.17
C GLY A 581 -30.38 -2.64 7.68
N THR A 582 -30.90 -1.77 6.81
CA THR A 582 -31.37 -0.43 7.17
C THR A 582 -32.73 -0.14 6.56
N SER A 583 -33.41 0.87 7.10
CA SER A 583 -34.64 1.42 6.55
C SER A 583 -35.75 0.39 6.38
N PHE A 584 -35.80 -0.63 7.24
CA PHE A 584 -36.93 -1.58 7.25
C PHE A 584 -38.20 -0.93 7.84
N GLU A 585 -39.34 -1.13 7.18
CA GLU A 585 -40.61 -0.55 7.55
C GLU A 585 -41.62 -1.65 7.89
N ASP A 586 -42.53 -1.37 8.85
CA ASP A 586 -43.61 -2.27 9.20
C ASP A 586 -44.46 -2.60 7.98
N GLY A 587 -44.67 -3.89 7.74
CA GLY A 587 -45.36 -4.39 6.55
C GLY A 587 -44.43 -4.76 5.39
N ALA A 588 -43.11 -4.69 5.58
CA ALA A 588 -42.15 -5.19 4.61
C ALA A 588 -42.38 -6.68 4.27
N THR A 589 -42.17 -7.03 3.01
CA THR A 589 -42.25 -8.40 2.52
C THR A 589 -40.84 -8.96 2.24
N VAL A 590 -40.68 -10.27 2.42
CA VAL A 590 -39.41 -10.95 2.18
C VAL A 590 -39.59 -12.08 1.18
N THR A 591 -38.69 -12.19 0.21
CA THR A 591 -38.59 -13.38 -0.66
C THR A 591 -37.21 -14.01 -0.57
N VAL A 592 -37.14 -15.35 -0.70
CA VAL A 592 -35.90 -16.10 -0.80
C VAL A 592 -35.94 -16.95 -2.06
N GLY A 593 -34.99 -16.70 -3.00
CA GLY A 593 -35.04 -17.36 -4.31
C GLY A 593 -36.31 -17.04 -5.12
N GLY A 594 -36.87 -15.85 -4.93
CA GLY A 594 -38.13 -15.43 -5.56
C GLY A 594 -39.40 -16.03 -4.94
N LEU A 595 -39.29 -16.88 -3.90
CA LEU A 595 -40.44 -17.45 -3.19
C LEU A 595 -40.68 -16.67 -1.89
N PRO A 596 -41.95 -16.40 -1.52
CA PRO A 596 -42.28 -15.63 -0.32
C PRO A 596 -41.86 -16.37 0.97
N ALA A 597 -41.18 -15.64 1.85
CA ALA A 597 -40.96 -16.06 3.22
C ALA A 597 -42.25 -15.93 4.05
N THR A 598 -42.35 -16.69 5.14
CA THR A 598 -43.50 -16.63 6.06
C THR A 598 -43.10 -16.05 7.41
N ASP A 599 -44.07 -15.68 8.24
CA ASP A 599 -43.88 -15.12 9.59
C ASP A 599 -42.93 -13.89 9.58
N VAL A 600 -43.04 -13.05 8.55
CA VAL A 600 -42.22 -11.83 8.40
C VAL A 600 -42.65 -10.84 9.48
N THR A 601 -41.69 -10.42 10.29
CA THR A 601 -41.89 -9.44 11.36
C THR A 601 -40.71 -8.46 11.35
N VAL A 602 -40.97 -7.18 11.16
CA VAL A 602 -40.00 -6.10 11.33
C VAL A 602 -39.85 -5.86 12.83
N THR A 603 -38.67 -6.19 13.38
CA THR A 603 -38.39 -6.02 14.81
C THR A 603 -37.81 -4.65 15.13
N SER A 604 -37.16 -4.02 14.14
CA SER A 604 -36.69 -2.64 14.15
C SER A 604 -36.45 -2.18 12.72
N SER A 605 -36.11 -0.90 12.52
CA SER A 605 -35.67 -0.37 11.22
C SER A 605 -34.40 -1.05 10.68
N THR A 606 -33.71 -1.85 11.52
CA THR A 606 -32.46 -2.54 11.15
C THR A 606 -32.57 -4.06 11.18
N GLN A 607 -33.72 -4.63 11.58
CA GLN A 607 -33.84 -6.08 11.70
C GLN A 607 -35.26 -6.59 11.35
N ILE A 608 -35.27 -7.63 10.50
CA ILE A 608 -36.45 -8.43 10.19
C ILE A 608 -36.24 -9.87 10.64
N SER A 609 -37.27 -10.49 11.18
CA SER A 609 -37.34 -11.94 11.44
C SER A 609 -38.32 -12.58 10.46
N ALA A 610 -37.95 -13.71 9.85
CA ALA A 610 -38.79 -14.42 8.90
C ALA A 610 -38.50 -15.93 8.88
N ARG A 611 -39.39 -16.74 8.22
CA ARG A 611 -39.11 -18.16 7.95
C ARG A 611 -38.89 -18.39 6.46
N THR A 612 -37.89 -19.22 6.16
CA THR A 612 -37.50 -19.55 4.79
C THR A 612 -38.58 -20.38 4.06
N PRO A 613 -38.81 -20.11 2.77
CA PRO A 613 -39.60 -21.00 1.93
C PRO A 613 -38.88 -22.32 1.63
N ALA A 614 -39.61 -23.32 1.12
CA ALA A 614 -38.99 -24.52 0.58
C ALA A 614 -38.25 -24.21 -0.72
N LEU A 615 -37.01 -24.68 -0.84
CA LEU A 615 -36.12 -24.47 -1.99
C LEU A 615 -35.51 -25.81 -2.44
N PRO A 616 -35.18 -25.98 -3.73
CA PRO A 616 -34.42 -27.15 -4.17
C PRO A 616 -33.10 -27.27 -3.42
N ALA A 617 -32.70 -28.50 -3.08
CA ALA A 617 -31.41 -28.74 -2.40
C ALA A 617 -30.21 -28.20 -3.24
N GLY A 618 -29.25 -27.56 -2.58
CA GLY A 618 -28.09 -26.96 -3.22
C GLY A 618 -28.37 -25.62 -3.91
N THR A 619 -29.57 -25.05 -3.75
CA THR A 619 -29.87 -23.73 -4.30
C THR A 619 -29.13 -22.63 -3.54
N LEU A 620 -28.41 -21.81 -4.25
CA LEU A 620 -27.90 -20.50 -3.81
C LEU A 620 -28.97 -19.46 -4.17
N ALA A 621 -29.56 -18.81 -3.19
CA ALA A 621 -30.76 -17.97 -3.36
C ALA A 621 -30.49 -16.52 -2.95
N ASN A 622 -31.03 -15.57 -3.70
CA ASN A 622 -31.09 -14.17 -3.28
C ASN A 622 -32.17 -14.01 -2.21
N VAL A 623 -31.92 -13.13 -1.25
CA VAL A 623 -32.91 -12.67 -0.26
C VAL A 623 -33.31 -11.26 -0.63
N VAL A 624 -34.60 -11.01 -0.79
CA VAL A 624 -35.13 -9.70 -1.18
C VAL A 624 -36.10 -9.22 -0.12
N VAL A 625 -35.91 -8.00 0.36
CA VAL A 625 -36.86 -7.29 1.23
C VAL A 625 -37.48 -6.17 0.40
N THR A 626 -38.80 -6.01 0.48
CA THR A 626 -39.52 -4.90 -0.14
C THR A 626 -40.38 -4.22 0.93
N ASN A 627 -40.10 -2.94 1.20
CA ASN A 627 -40.91 -2.13 2.10
C ASN A 627 -42.29 -1.81 1.49
N PRO A 628 -43.31 -1.51 2.30
CA PRO A 628 -44.64 -1.20 1.82
C PRO A 628 -44.71 0.17 1.11
N GLY A 629 -45.78 0.37 0.30
CA GLY A 629 -46.08 1.63 -0.36
C GLY A 629 -45.81 1.64 -1.87
N PRO A 630 -46.27 2.67 -2.58
CA PRO A 630 -46.16 2.76 -4.02
C PRO A 630 -44.71 2.97 -4.51
N ASN A 631 -43.83 3.44 -3.64
CA ASN A 631 -42.37 3.62 -3.86
C ASN A 631 -41.56 2.72 -2.91
N GLY A 632 -42.14 1.54 -2.51
CA GLY A 632 -41.49 0.67 -1.56
C GLY A 632 -40.07 0.31 -1.92
N VAL A 633 -39.14 0.69 -1.05
CA VAL A 633 -37.70 0.44 -1.22
C VAL A 633 -37.44 -1.06 -1.25
N THR A 634 -36.76 -1.55 -2.26
CA THR A 634 -36.42 -2.97 -2.40
C THR A 634 -34.93 -3.19 -2.24
N GLY A 635 -34.55 -4.00 -1.25
CA GLY A 635 -33.18 -4.44 -1.07
C GLY A 635 -32.98 -5.88 -1.49
N THR A 636 -31.84 -6.19 -2.12
CA THR A 636 -31.48 -7.56 -2.50
C THR A 636 -30.12 -7.93 -1.93
N LEU A 637 -30.07 -9.02 -1.17
CA LEU A 637 -28.85 -9.71 -0.80
C LEU A 637 -28.64 -10.86 -1.79
N SER A 638 -27.76 -10.64 -2.77
CA SER A 638 -27.42 -11.65 -3.77
C SER A 638 -26.69 -12.82 -3.09
N SER A 639 -26.99 -14.05 -3.50
CA SER A 639 -26.35 -15.26 -2.96
C SER A 639 -26.42 -15.36 -1.42
N GLY A 640 -27.44 -14.75 -0.81
CA GLY A 640 -27.53 -14.60 0.65
C GLY A 640 -27.83 -15.90 1.38
N TYR A 641 -28.55 -16.85 0.77
CA TYR A 641 -29.02 -18.06 1.42
C TYR A 641 -28.71 -19.33 0.63
N VAL A 642 -28.28 -20.39 1.32
CA VAL A 642 -28.02 -21.71 0.73
C VAL A 642 -29.02 -22.75 1.28
N ALA A 643 -29.83 -23.35 0.41
CA ALA A 643 -30.55 -24.57 0.75
C ALA A 643 -29.55 -25.75 0.80
N ASN A 644 -29.42 -26.42 1.94
CA ASN A 644 -28.45 -27.49 2.15
C ASN A 644 -28.45 -28.53 1.03
N PHE A 645 -27.30 -29.07 0.69
CA PHE A 645 -27.17 -30.20 -0.22
C PHE A 645 -27.70 -31.50 0.46
N ASN A 646 -28.24 -32.42 -0.34
CA ASN A 646 -28.75 -33.71 0.18
C ASN A 646 -27.65 -34.54 0.83
N ASP A 647 -26.42 -34.49 0.31
CA ASP A 647 -25.26 -35.25 0.78
C ASP A 647 -24.35 -34.46 1.77
N VAL A 648 -24.73 -33.22 2.11
CA VAL A 648 -24.04 -32.37 3.11
C VAL A 648 -25.07 -31.79 4.10
N PRO A 649 -25.67 -32.60 4.97
CA PRO A 649 -26.56 -32.10 6.02
C PRO A 649 -25.78 -31.26 7.04
N GLN A 650 -26.46 -30.43 7.81
CA GLN A 650 -25.85 -29.47 8.75
C GLN A 650 -24.87 -30.08 9.77
N ASN A 651 -25.08 -31.35 10.14
CA ASN A 651 -24.16 -32.08 11.03
C ASN A 651 -22.94 -32.69 10.33
N ASN A 652 -22.79 -32.52 9.02
CA ASN A 652 -21.63 -32.96 8.29
C ASN A 652 -20.43 -32.08 8.61
N THR A 653 -19.26 -32.66 8.88
CA THR A 653 -18.01 -31.94 9.21
C THR A 653 -17.61 -30.91 8.16
N PHE A 654 -17.92 -31.17 6.88
CA PHE A 654 -17.60 -30.28 5.77
C PHE A 654 -18.65 -29.21 5.51
N HIS A 655 -19.80 -29.26 6.20
CA HIS A 655 -20.95 -28.38 5.93
C HIS A 655 -20.57 -26.87 5.95
N PRO A 656 -19.88 -26.32 6.98
CA PRO A 656 -19.55 -24.90 6.99
C PRO A 656 -18.64 -24.49 5.82
N PHE A 657 -17.66 -25.33 5.48
CA PHE A 657 -16.73 -25.05 4.38
C PHE A 657 -17.42 -25.15 3.00
N VAL A 658 -18.30 -26.13 2.81
CA VAL A 658 -19.07 -26.26 1.58
C VAL A 658 -20.03 -25.07 1.42
N THR A 659 -20.70 -24.65 2.49
CA THR A 659 -21.60 -23.50 2.47
C THR A 659 -20.82 -22.22 2.10
N THR A 660 -19.66 -22.02 2.70
CA THR A 660 -18.78 -20.87 2.38
C THR A 660 -18.35 -20.89 0.91
N LEU A 661 -17.91 -22.04 0.37
CA LEU A 661 -17.53 -22.13 -1.05
C LEU A 661 -18.68 -21.82 -2.01
N VAL A 662 -19.88 -22.28 -1.69
CA VAL A 662 -21.08 -22.05 -2.52
C VAL A 662 -21.49 -20.59 -2.47
N ARG A 663 -21.49 -19.98 -1.28
CA ARG A 663 -21.79 -18.54 -1.12
C ARG A 663 -20.79 -17.64 -1.86
N ASN A 664 -19.52 -18.02 -1.84
CA ASN A 664 -18.48 -17.35 -2.63
C ASN A 664 -18.50 -17.74 -4.13
N GLY A 665 -19.54 -18.44 -4.61
CA GLY A 665 -19.71 -18.77 -6.04
C GLY A 665 -18.61 -19.64 -6.66
N ILE A 666 -17.78 -20.26 -5.82
CA ILE A 666 -16.65 -21.08 -6.29
C ILE A 666 -17.17 -22.38 -6.91
N THR A 667 -18.30 -22.90 -6.42
CA THR A 667 -18.91 -24.14 -6.90
C THR A 667 -20.44 -24.13 -6.65
N ALA A 668 -21.18 -24.80 -7.52
CA ALA A 668 -22.60 -25.08 -7.38
C ALA A 668 -22.90 -26.57 -7.09
N GLY A 669 -21.90 -27.35 -6.71
CA GLY A 669 -22.03 -28.81 -6.53
C GLY A 669 -21.87 -29.61 -7.83
N ILE A 670 -22.47 -30.80 -7.88
CA ILE A 670 -22.40 -31.73 -9.02
C ILE A 670 -23.75 -31.94 -9.70
N GLY A 671 -24.79 -31.19 -9.30
CA GLY A 671 -26.16 -31.30 -9.80
C GLY A 671 -27.03 -32.26 -8.98
N GLY A 672 -28.36 -32.25 -9.27
CA GLY A 672 -29.32 -33.09 -8.56
C GLY A 672 -29.47 -32.80 -7.08
N GLY A 673 -29.09 -31.59 -6.63
CA GLY A 673 -29.11 -31.21 -5.20
C GLY A 673 -27.99 -31.82 -4.37
N ASN A 674 -26.91 -32.34 -5.01
CA ASN A 674 -25.76 -32.93 -4.33
C ASN A 674 -24.49 -32.12 -4.55
N TYR A 675 -23.65 -32.06 -3.53
CA TYR A 675 -22.32 -31.45 -3.57
C TYR A 675 -21.24 -32.42 -4.09
N GLY A 676 -21.42 -33.69 -3.84
CA GLY A 676 -20.46 -34.74 -4.11
C GLY A 676 -19.32 -34.79 -3.10
N VAL A 677 -19.62 -34.62 -1.81
CA VAL A 677 -18.66 -34.41 -0.71
C VAL A 677 -17.57 -35.46 -0.63
N GLY A 678 -17.87 -36.73 -0.92
CA GLY A 678 -16.93 -37.85 -0.94
C GLY A 678 -16.24 -38.09 -2.27
N ASN A 679 -16.62 -37.39 -3.35
CA ASN A 679 -16.04 -37.62 -4.67
C ASN A 679 -14.62 -37.05 -4.75
N PRO A 680 -13.70 -37.72 -5.47
CA PRO A 680 -12.37 -37.13 -5.73
C PRO A 680 -12.47 -35.82 -6.50
N THR A 681 -11.63 -34.85 -6.14
CA THR A 681 -11.49 -33.60 -6.89
C THR A 681 -10.62 -33.85 -8.13
N LEU A 682 -11.15 -33.59 -9.31
CA LEU A 682 -10.41 -33.72 -10.55
C LEU A 682 -9.52 -32.49 -10.78
N ARG A 683 -8.38 -32.65 -11.50
CA ARG A 683 -7.44 -31.58 -11.80
C ARG A 683 -8.10 -30.40 -12.51
N GLN A 684 -9.01 -30.63 -13.45
CA GLN A 684 -9.76 -29.55 -14.09
C GLN A 684 -10.66 -28.75 -13.12
N GLN A 685 -11.27 -29.42 -12.12
CA GLN A 685 -12.10 -28.76 -11.11
C GLN A 685 -11.22 -27.96 -10.13
N MET A 686 -10.04 -28.50 -9.80
CA MET A 686 -9.08 -27.83 -8.95
C MET A 686 -8.65 -26.48 -9.56
N ALA A 687 -8.44 -26.39 -10.88
CA ALA A 687 -8.05 -25.16 -11.53
C ALA A 687 -9.10 -24.05 -11.27
N VAL A 688 -10.39 -24.36 -11.39
CA VAL A 688 -11.47 -23.43 -11.08
C VAL A 688 -11.48 -23.07 -9.59
N PHE A 689 -11.34 -24.04 -8.69
CA PHE A 689 -11.37 -23.80 -7.25
C PHE A 689 -10.24 -22.90 -6.78
N LEU A 690 -9.03 -23.11 -7.27
CA LEU A 690 -7.85 -22.30 -6.91
C LEU A 690 -7.97 -20.86 -7.43
N LEU A 691 -8.28 -20.70 -8.71
CA LEU A 691 -8.34 -19.36 -9.32
C LEU A 691 -9.53 -18.55 -8.77
N LYS A 692 -10.70 -19.15 -8.63
CA LYS A 692 -11.84 -18.48 -7.98
C LYS A 692 -11.61 -18.22 -6.49
N GLY A 693 -10.95 -19.13 -5.79
CA GLY A 693 -10.58 -18.92 -4.39
C GLY A 693 -9.62 -17.75 -4.21
N LYS A 694 -8.66 -17.61 -5.14
CA LYS A 694 -7.64 -16.55 -5.11
C LYS A 694 -8.19 -15.19 -5.56
N TYR A 695 -8.96 -15.16 -6.64
CA TYR A 695 -9.37 -13.92 -7.31
C TYR A 695 -10.85 -13.56 -7.15
N GLY A 696 -11.65 -14.42 -6.49
CA GLY A 696 -13.09 -14.22 -6.31
C GLY A 696 -13.94 -14.79 -7.45
N ILE A 697 -15.26 -14.70 -7.24
CA ILE A 697 -16.27 -15.26 -8.15
C ILE A 697 -16.22 -14.63 -9.56
N CYS A 698 -15.86 -13.37 -9.64
CA CYS A 698 -15.85 -12.56 -10.86
C CYS A 698 -14.65 -12.80 -11.77
N TYR A 699 -13.68 -13.54 -11.27
CA TYR A 699 -12.50 -13.80 -12.08
C TYR A 699 -12.85 -14.61 -13.32
N VAL A 700 -12.53 -14.05 -14.47
CA VAL A 700 -12.67 -14.69 -15.79
C VAL A 700 -11.25 -14.86 -16.35
N PRO A 701 -10.78 -16.10 -16.49
CA PRO A 701 -9.46 -16.33 -17.05
C PRO A 701 -9.39 -15.91 -18.53
N PRO A 702 -8.18 -15.55 -19.02
CA PRO A 702 -7.99 -15.32 -20.45
C PRO A 702 -8.42 -16.52 -21.29
N PRO A 703 -8.88 -16.32 -22.53
CA PRO A 703 -9.23 -17.39 -23.43
C PRO A 703 -8.05 -18.36 -23.67
N CYS A 704 -8.32 -19.66 -23.60
CA CYS A 704 -7.28 -20.67 -23.85
C CYS A 704 -6.73 -20.60 -25.28
N THR A 705 -5.50 -21.06 -25.45
CA THR A 705 -4.76 -21.05 -26.73
C THR A 705 -4.37 -22.45 -27.22
N GLY A 706 -4.70 -23.50 -26.46
CA GLY A 706 -4.40 -24.89 -26.81
C GLY A 706 -3.01 -25.35 -26.34
N VAL A 707 -2.54 -24.87 -25.19
CA VAL A 707 -1.24 -25.24 -24.60
C VAL A 707 -1.15 -26.73 -24.28
N PHE A 708 -2.27 -27.33 -23.85
CA PHE A 708 -2.31 -28.76 -23.49
C PHE A 708 -3.12 -29.57 -24.51
N SER A 709 -2.50 -30.60 -25.08
CA SER A 709 -3.10 -31.42 -26.14
C SER A 709 -4.28 -32.29 -25.68
N ASP A 710 -4.38 -32.57 -24.38
CA ASP A 710 -5.43 -33.37 -23.74
C ASP A 710 -6.53 -32.54 -23.10
N VAL A 711 -6.51 -31.21 -23.29
CA VAL A 711 -7.51 -30.28 -22.78
C VAL A 711 -8.25 -29.64 -23.96
N PRO A 712 -9.56 -29.89 -24.13
CA PRO A 712 -10.33 -29.18 -25.16
C PRO A 712 -10.29 -27.67 -24.89
N CYS A 713 -9.81 -26.91 -25.88
CA CYS A 713 -9.80 -25.44 -25.83
C CYS A 713 -10.97 -24.90 -26.62
N THR A 714 -12.00 -24.46 -25.91
CA THR A 714 -13.11 -23.69 -26.45
C THR A 714 -13.21 -22.40 -25.65
N PRO A 715 -12.67 -21.29 -26.17
CA PRO A 715 -12.61 -20.02 -25.45
C PRO A 715 -13.98 -19.58 -24.90
N GLY A 716 -14.00 -19.19 -23.62
CA GLY A 716 -15.21 -18.78 -22.90
C GLY A 716 -16.11 -19.94 -22.44
N SER A 717 -15.72 -21.18 -22.67
CA SER A 717 -16.51 -22.35 -22.22
C SER A 717 -15.63 -23.51 -21.80
N GLY A 718 -16.04 -24.22 -20.74
CA GLY A 718 -15.34 -25.38 -20.21
C GLY A 718 -14.16 -25.05 -19.28
N PHE A 719 -13.23 -26.00 -19.15
CA PHE A 719 -12.12 -25.91 -18.23
C PHE A 719 -10.81 -25.41 -18.86
N GLY A 720 -10.77 -25.26 -20.19
CA GLY A 720 -9.55 -24.92 -20.94
C GLY A 720 -8.92 -23.60 -20.46
N ASP A 721 -9.73 -22.54 -20.39
CA ASP A 721 -9.30 -21.20 -19.96
C ASP A 721 -8.71 -21.24 -18.52
N TRP A 722 -9.38 -21.92 -17.59
CA TRP A 722 -8.95 -22.07 -16.21
C TRP A 722 -7.64 -22.87 -16.05
N ILE A 723 -7.48 -23.90 -16.86
CA ILE A 723 -6.31 -24.78 -16.83
C ILE A 723 -5.08 -24.04 -17.37
N GLU A 724 -5.22 -23.37 -18.51
CA GLU A 724 -4.11 -22.63 -19.10
C GLU A 724 -3.69 -21.45 -18.26
N GLU A 725 -4.65 -20.75 -17.67
CA GLU A 725 -4.35 -19.66 -16.74
C GLU A 725 -3.62 -20.15 -15.50
N LEU A 726 -4.04 -21.26 -14.89
CA LEU A 726 -3.35 -21.84 -13.72
C LEU A 726 -1.90 -22.22 -14.08
N ALA A 727 -1.65 -22.65 -15.31
CA ALA A 727 -0.31 -22.97 -15.80
C ALA A 727 0.50 -21.71 -16.12
N ALA A 728 -0.11 -20.69 -16.71
CA ALA A 728 0.50 -19.40 -17.00
C ALA A 728 1.00 -18.70 -15.73
N GLN A 729 0.26 -18.85 -14.62
CA GLN A 729 0.68 -18.38 -13.29
C GLN A 729 1.78 -19.26 -12.64
N GLY A 730 2.26 -20.31 -13.30
CA GLY A 730 3.30 -21.19 -12.77
C GLY A 730 2.88 -22.04 -11.56
N ILE A 731 1.57 -22.12 -11.27
CA ILE A 731 1.04 -22.93 -10.17
C ILE A 731 1.10 -24.41 -10.53
N THR A 732 0.90 -24.75 -11.80
CA THR A 732 0.99 -26.14 -12.31
C THR A 732 1.81 -26.22 -13.58
N GLY A 733 2.56 -27.31 -13.76
CA GLY A 733 3.25 -27.64 -15.01
C GLY A 733 2.59 -28.79 -15.79
N GLY A 734 1.37 -29.18 -15.41
CA GLY A 734 0.72 -30.36 -16.02
C GLY A 734 1.11 -31.69 -15.36
N CYS A 735 0.97 -32.81 -16.10
CA CYS A 735 1.38 -34.15 -15.68
C CYS A 735 2.42 -34.76 -16.63
N GLY A 736 2.80 -34.03 -17.67
CA GLY A 736 3.81 -34.38 -18.66
C GLY A 736 3.98 -33.25 -19.67
N THR A 737 4.94 -33.37 -20.59
CA THR A 737 5.21 -32.34 -21.59
C THR A 737 3.98 -32.11 -22.47
N GLY A 738 3.36 -30.94 -22.38
CA GLY A 738 2.15 -30.56 -23.13
C GLY A 738 0.88 -31.36 -22.78
N ILE A 739 0.84 -31.98 -21.59
CA ILE A 739 -0.28 -32.82 -21.10
C ILE A 739 -0.68 -32.37 -19.70
N TYR A 740 -1.96 -32.09 -19.44
CA TYR A 740 -2.49 -31.64 -18.16
C TYR A 740 -3.13 -32.75 -17.32
N CYS A 741 -3.68 -33.80 -17.93
CA CYS A 741 -4.46 -34.86 -17.29
C CYS A 741 -5.71 -34.36 -16.56
N PRO A 742 -6.67 -33.67 -17.22
CA PRO A 742 -7.78 -32.95 -16.58
C PRO A 742 -8.72 -33.81 -15.74
N LEU A 743 -8.88 -35.09 -16.13
CA LEU A 743 -9.78 -36.05 -15.48
C LEU A 743 -9.14 -36.84 -14.34
N ASN A 744 -7.84 -36.69 -14.11
CA ASN A 744 -7.17 -37.40 -13.03
C ASN A 744 -7.51 -36.74 -11.66
N PRO A 745 -7.71 -37.54 -10.61
CA PRO A 745 -7.83 -37.03 -9.26
C PRO A 745 -6.56 -36.32 -8.79
N VAL A 746 -6.70 -35.23 -8.05
CA VAL A 746 -5.57 -34.56 -7.41
C VAL A 746 -5.20 -35.27 -6.13
N ARG A 747 -3.94 -35.69 -5.99
CA ARG A 747 -3.43 -36.26 -4.75
C ARG A 747 -3.13 -35.18 -3.71
N ARG A 748 -3.10 -35.57 -2.43
CA ARG A 748 -2.90 -34.65 -1.32
C ARG A 748 -1.50 -34.00 -1.37
N ASP A 749 -0.45 -34.75 -1.78
CA ASP A 749 0.91 -34.21 -1.95
C ASP A 749 1.00 -33.12 -3.03
N GLN A 750 0.33 -33.32 -4.15
CA GLN A 750 0.25 -32.35 -5.24
C GLN A 750 -0.55 -31.10 -4.81
N MET A 751 -1.59 -31.31 -3.99
CA MET A 751 -2.43 -30.24 -3.51
C MET A 751 -1.67 -29.26 -2.63
N ALA A 752 -0.72 -29.73 -1.79
CA ALA A 752 0.13 -28.89 -0.97
C ALA A 752 0.92 -27.87 -1.83
N VAL A 753 1.52 -28.34 -2.92
CA VAL A 753 2.23 -27.46 -3.87
C VAL A 753 1.29 -26.43 -4.49
N PHE A 754 0.12 -26.87 -4.96
CA PHE A 754 -0.83 -25.99 -5.65
C PHE A 754 -1.39 -24.88 -4.75
N LEU A 755 -1.74 -25.23 -3.51
CA LEU A 755 -2.28 -24.28 -2.54
C LEU A 755 -1.25 -23.22 -2.15
N LEU A 756 -0.03 -23.64 -1.78
CA LEU A 756 1.02 -22.72 -1.35
C LEU A 756 1.52 -21.84 -2.52
N LYS A 757 1.66 -22.39 -3.73
CA LYS A 757 1.98 -21.58 -4.91
C LYS A 757 0.85 -20.61 -5.27
N ALA A 758 -0.41 -21.01 -5.12
CA ALA A 758 -1.53 -20.11 -5.36
C ALA A 758 -1.57 -18.98 -4.34
N LYS A 759 -1.20 -19.24 -3.08
CA LYS A 759 -1.17 -18.28 -1.98
C LYS A 759 0.04 -17.33 -2.06
N HIS A 760 1.25 -17.88 -2.21
CA HIS A 760 2.51 -17.14 -2.08
C HIS A 760 3.19 -16.79 -3.41
N GLY A 761 2.63 -17.26 -4.55
CA GLY A 761 3.24 -17.06 -5.88
C GLY A 761 4.04 -18.25 -6.37
N SER A 762 4.32 -18.27 -7.69
CA SER A 762 4.96 -19.41 -8.37
C SER A 762 6.41 -19.65 -7.97
N THR A 763 7.10 -18.62 -7.50
CA THR A 763 8.52 -18.67 -7.09
C THR A 763 8.72 -19.07 -5.63
N TYR A 764 7.64 -19.21 -4.87
CA TYR A 764 7.71 -19.59 -3.47
C TYR A 764 8.40 -20.93 -3.26
N VAL A 765 9.31 -20.98 -2.29
CA VAL A 765 10.04 -22.15 -1.85
C VAL A 765 9.80 -22.30 -0.35
N PRO A 766 9.12 -23.37 0.11
CA PRO A 766 8.90 -23.58 1.54
C PRO A 766 10.21 -23.86 2.29
N PRO A 767 10.25 -23.65 3.61
CA PRO A 767 11.34 -24.11 4.47
C PRO A 767 11.59 -25.63 4.33
N ALA A 768 12.79 -26.07 4.67
CA ALA A 768 13.12 -27.51 4.67
C ALA A 768 12.29 -28.23 5.74
N CYS A 769 11.79 -29.43 5.40
CA CYS A 769 11.01 -30.27 6.30
C CYS A 769 11.83 -30.73 7.53
N ASP A 770 11.14 -30.97 8.65
CA ASP A 770 11.73 -31.50 9.89
C ASP A 770 11.15 -32.85 10.36
N GLY A 771 10.16 -33.39 9.64
CA GLY A 771 9.62 -34.72 9.85
C GLY A 771 8.32 -34.82 10.66
N ASP A 772 7.44 -33.87 10.52
CA ASP A 772 6.15 -33.77 11.24
C ASP A 772 5.18 -34.94 10.99
N PHE A 773 5.25 -35.60 9.82
CA PHE A 773 4.33 -36.67 9.45
C PHE A 773 5.04 -38.02 9.28
N ALA A 774 4.56 -39.04 9.99
CA ALA A 774 5.16 -40.35 10.00
C ALA A 774 5.17 -41.09 8.63
N ASP A 775 4.26 -40.74 7.73
CA ASP A 775 4.13 -41.33 6.39
C ASP A 775 4.70 -40.43 5.26
N VAL A 776 5.41 -39.35 5.63
CA VAL A 776 6.11 -38.47 4.70
C VAL A 776 7.61 -38.49 5.01
N ALA A 777 8.38 -39.08 4.12
CA ALA A 777 9.84 -39.12 4.31
C ALA A 777 10.41 -37.70 4.15
N CYS A 778 11.18 -37.21 5.14
CA CYS A 778 11.94 -35.99 5.10
C CYS A 778 13.44 -36.31 5.00
N PRO A 779 14.17 -35.86 3.93
CA PRO A 779 13.64 -35.08 2.80
C PRO A 779 12.94 -35.95 1.73
N SER A 780 11.92 -35.39 1.07
CA SER A 780 11.33 -35.95 -0.15
C SER A 780 10.75 -34.83 -1.03
N GLN A 781 10.38 -35.14 -2.25
CA GLN A 781 9.93 -34.17 -3.26
C GLN A 781 8.82 -33.20 -2.79
N PHE A 782 7.94 -33.69 -1.90
CA PHE A 782 6.78 -32.92 -1.43
C PHE A 782 6.81 -32.62 0.07
N ALA A 783 7.82 -33.09 0.82
CA ALA A 783 7.84 -33.01 2.27
C ALA A 783 7.78 -31.55 2.76
N ASP A 784 8.64 -30.69 2.22
CA ASP A 784 8.71 -29.27 2.56
C ASP A 784 7.35 -28.58 2.35
N TRP A 785 6.66 -28.87 1.24
CA TRP A 785 5.35 -28.33 0.92
C TRP A 785 4.24 -28.83 1.85
N ILE A 786 4.31 -30.09 2.25
CA ILE A 786 3.32 -30.74 3.11
C ILE A 786 3.41 -30.17 4.54
N GLU A 787 4.62 -30.06 5.07
CA GLU A 787 4.85 -29.54 6.42
C GLU A 787 4.53 -28.06 6.49
N GLN A 788 4.94 -27.26 5.50
CA GLN A 788 4.56 -25.86 5.44
C GLN A 788 3.04 -25.64 5.36
N LEU A 789 2.32 -26.49 4.61
CA LEU A 789 0.86 -26.43 4.55
C LEU A 789 0.21 -26.72 5.92
N ALA A 790 0.84 -27.56 6.74
CA ALA A 790 0.38 -27.85 8.10
C ALA A 790 0.74 -26.73 9.07
N GLU A 791 1.94 -26.15 8.97
CA GLU A 791 2.39 -25.01 9.76
C GLU A 791 1.49 -23.80 9.57
N GLU A 792 1.05 -23.54 8.34
CA GLU A 792 0.06 -22.50 8.03
C GLU A 792 -1.37 -22.85 8.51
N GLY A 793 -1.58 -23.97 9.19
CA GLY A 793 -2.88 -24.37 9.73
C GLY A 793 -3.91 -24.78 8.68
N ILE A 794 -3.53 -24.92 7.40
CA ILE A 794 -4.43 -25.29 6.30
C ILE A 794 -4.83 -26.76 6.41
N THR A 795 -3.90 -27.62 6.85
CA THR A 795 -4.16 -29.05 7.06
C THR A 795 -3.70 -29.51 8.45
N THR A 796 -4.26 -30.61 8.92
CA THR A 796 -3.81 -31.36 10.11
C THR A 796 -3.49 -32.83 9.74
N GLY A 797 -3.31 -33.11 8.46
CA GLY A 797 -3.10 -34.48 7.97
C GLY A 797 -4.39 -35.28 7.79
N CYS A 798 -4.26 -36.62 7.87
CA CYS A 798 -5.40 -37.56 7.77
C CYS A 798 -5.67 -38.31 9.09
N GLY A 799 -4.99 -37.90 10.17
CA GLY A 799 -5.11 -38.45 11.52
C GLY A 799 -3.98 -39.40 11.89
N GLY A 800 -3.81 -39.60 13.22
CA GLY A 800 -2.77 -40.50 13.74
C GLY A 800 -1.32 -40.11 13.44
N GLY A 801 -1.04 -38.80 13.20
CA GLY A 801 0.29 -38.31 12.82
C GLY A 801 0.67 -38.58 11.35
N ASN A 802 -0.31 -38.90 10.49
CA ASN A 802 -0.09 -39.14 9.08
C ASN A 802 -0.68 -38.03 8.19
N TYR A 803 -0.08 -37.78 7.05
CA TYR A 803 -0.58 -36.86 6.01
C TYR A 803 -1.39 -37.55 4.91
N CYS A 804 -1.10 -38.82 4.62
CA CYS A 804 -1.65 -39.64 3.53
C CYS A 804 -1.38 -39.05 2.13
N PRO A 805 -0.12 -38.81 1.72
CA PRO A 805 0.25 -38.01 0.55
C PRO A 805 -0.32 -38.52 -0.77
N LEU A 806 -0.41 -39.85 -0.95
CA LEU A 806 -0.84 -40.50 -2.18
C LEU A 806 -2.39 -40.58 -2.32
N ASN A 807 -3.13 -40.31 -1.26
CA ASN A 807 -4.58 -40.37 -1.33
C ASN A 807 -5.18 -39.26 -2.20
N PRO A 808 -6.24 -39.56 -2.97
CA PRO A 808 -6.99 -38.54 -3.67
C PRO A 808 -7.62 -37.53 -2.69
N ASN A 809 -7.59 -36.27 -3.03
CA ASN A 809 -8.26 -35.21 -2.28
C ASN A 809 -9.76 -35.22 -2.60
N THR A 810 -10.63 -35.38 -1.61
CA THR A 810 -12.08 -35.32 -1.83
C THR A 810 -12.57 -33.88 -1.97
N ARG A 811 -13.75 -33.70 -2.58
CA ARG A 811 -14.36 -32.37 -2.72
C ARG A 811 -14.68 -31.72 -1.35
N GLY A 812 -15.02 -32.52 -0.32
CA GLY A 812 -15.19 -32.02 1.04
C GLY A 812 -13.89 -31.51 1.66
N GLN A 813 -12.78 -32.25 1.48
CA GLN A 813 -11.45 -31.81 1.91
C GLN A 813 -10.98 -30.59 1.12
N MET A 814 -11.27 -30.56 -0.19
CA MET A 814 -10.97 -29.38 -1.02
C MET A 814 -11.67 -28.13 -0.51
N ALA A 815 -12.92 -28.25 -0.05
CA ALA A 815 -13.64 -27.12 0.53
C ALA A 815 -12.90 -26.55 1.74
N VAL A 816 -12.42 -27.41 2.65
CA VAL A 816 -11.59 -26.98 3.80
C VAL A 816 -10.32 -26.26 3.33
N PHE A 817 -9.60 -26.84 2.38
CA PHE A 817 -8.35 -26.30 1.90
C PHE A 817 -8.51 -24.91 1.26
N ILE A 818 -9.47 -24.76 0.35
CA ILE A 818 -9.72 -23.46 -0.32
C ILE A 818 -10.14 -22.39 0.68
N VAL A 819 -11.09 -22.71 1.58
CA VAL A 819 -11.56 -21.75 2.59
C VAL A 819 -10.41 -21.28 3.48
N LYS A 820 -9.56 -22.19 3.97
CA LYS A 820 -8.45 -21.85 4.85
C LYS A 820 -7.30 -21.15 4.12
N THR A 821 -6.97 -21.58 2.89
CA THR A 821 -5.87 -20.99 2.12
C THR A 821 -6.12 -19.53 1.78
N PHE A 822 -7.35 -19.20 1.39
CA PHE A 822 -7.74 -17.86 0.94
C PHE A 822 -8.57 -17.09 1.97
N ASN A 823 -8.67 -17.62 3.20
CA ASN A 823 -9.40 -17.01 4.33
C ASN A 823 -10.83 -16.57 3.96
N LEU A 824 -11.59 -17.46 3.25
CA LEU A 824 -12.94 -17.15 2.80
C LEU A 824 -13.94 -17.20 3.97
N GLN A 825 -14.93 -16.27 3.97
CA GLN A 825 -15.96 -16.15 5.00
C GLN A 825 -17.36 -16.52 4.50
#